data_17c873d6484904f2599006a7a656ebb2
#
_entry.id   17c873d6484904f2599006a7a656ebb2
#
_cell.length_a   1.000
_cell.length_b   1.000
_cell.length_c   1.000
_cell.angle_alpha   90.00
_cell.angle_beta   90.00
_cell.angle_gamma   90.00
#
_symmetry.space_group_name_H-M   'P 1'
#
loop_
_entity.id
_entity.type
_entity.pdbx_description
1 polymer ?
#
loop_
_entity_poly.entity_id
_entity_poly.type
_entity_poly.pdbx_seq_one_letter_code
_entity_poly.pdbx_strand_id
1 'polypeptide(L)'
;LSDETKCPFPGHQRTHSFAGAPANTDWWPSQLNLKLLHQHSAESDPMGEAFDYAEEFKTLDLDAVIKDLHALMTDSQDWWPADYGHYGPLFIRMAWHSAGTYRIADGRGGGGHGAQRFAPLNSWPDNGNLDKARRLLWPIKQKYGRKLSWADLMILTGNVALESMGFKTFGFAGGRPDIWEPEDDIFWGPEGKWLADERYSGDRVLAGPLAAVQMGLIYVNPEGPNGNPDPLGSARDIRETFARMAMNDEETVALTAGGHTFGKAHGAGDPGLVGAEPEGADIEELGLGWKNSFESGLGAHATTSGIEGAWTPTPTKWDNSYFETLFGYEWELTKSPAGANQWKPKGSTGAGTVPDAHDSGKRHAPMMTTADMAMRMDPAYEKISRRYMANPAEFADAFARAWFKLTHRDMGPRARYLGALVPKEELIWQDPIPAVNHPLVDDKDVAALKAKVLASGLGIAQLVGAAWASASTFRGSDKRGGANGARIRLAPQKDWEVNQPAQLSKVLSTLEGIQKEFNGAQSGGKKISLADLIVLAGNAAVEAAAKKAGQDVTVPFSPGRGDASQEQTDVESFAPLEPQADGFRNYLKKGIDSATAAGLLLDKAQLLTLSAPELTVLVGGLRALNANVGQSQNGVFTKRPETLSNDFFVNLLDMNTGWKKSTTAEGVLEGRDRKTGELKWTGTVVDLVFGSNSQLRALAEVYGASDSQKAFVRDFVAAWTKVMNLDRFDLKK
;
A
#
# COMPACT_ATOMS: atom_id res chain seq x y z
N LEU A 1 -27.46 16.37 -18.36
CA LEU A 1 -28.12 15.11 -18.76
C LEU A 1 -27.76 14.77 -20.19
N SER A 2 -27.25 13.58 -20.40
CA SER A 2 -26.86 12.90 -21.64
C SER A 2 -25.41 13.14 -22.11
N ASP A 3 -24.49 12.40 -21.51
CA ASP A 3 -23.54 11.67 -22.33
C ASP A 3 -23.63 10.20 -21.91
N GLU A 4 -24.30 9.43 -22.71
CA GLU A 4 -24.34 7.98 -22.57
C GLU A 4 -22.91 7.49 -22.79
N THR A 5 -22.24 7.09 -21.72
CA THR A 5 -21.06 6.26 -21.77
C THR A 5 -21.36 5.12 -22.75
N LYS A 6 -20.70 5.11 -23.89
CA LYS A 6 -20.81 4.04 -24.88
C LYS A 6 -20.32 2.75 -24.24
N CYS A 7 -21.22 1.93 -23.73
CA CYS A 7 -20.93 0.56 -23.41
C CYS A 7 -20.40 -0.13 -24.69
N PRO A 8 -19.31 -0.91 -24.66
CA PRO A 8 -18.76 -1.60 -25.84
C PRO A 8 -19.71 -2.64 -26.43
N PHE A 9 -20.88 -2.83 -25.85
CA PHE A 9 -21.94 -3.69 -26.38
C PHE A 9 -23.10 -2.82 -26.90
N PRO A 10 -23.11 -2.42 -28.18
CA PRO A 10 -24.20 -1.63 -28.74
C PRO A 10 -25.50 -2.45 -28.77
N GLY A 11 -26.54 -1.92 -28.16
CA GLY A 11 -27.89 -2.49 -28.27
C GLY A 11 -28.39 -3.25 -27.06
N HIS A 12 -28.01 -2.89 -25.83
CA HIS A 12 -28.65 -3.43 -24.65
C HIS A 12 -30.15 -3.05 -24.58
N GLN A 13 -30.97 -3.83 -25.29
CA GLN A 13 -32.26 -4.16 -24.70
C GLN A 13 -31.97 -4.77 -23.33
N ARG A 14 -32.56 -4.20 -22.26
CA ARG A 14 -32.50 -4.77 -20.90
C ARG A 14 -32.97 -6.22 -20.99
N THR A 15 -32.04 -7.14 -21.18
CA THR A 15 -32.30 -8.56 -21.00
C THR A 15 -32.50 -8.77 -19.50
N HIS A 16 -33.30 -9.77 -19.10
CA HIS A 16 -33.48 -10.15 -17.68
C HIS A 16 -32.19 -10.74 -17.06
N SER A 17 -31.00 -10.25 -17.50
CA SER A 17 -29.70 -10.62 -16.98
C SER A 17 -29.20 -9.56 -16.00
N PHE A 18 -28.27 -9.92 -15.11
CA PHE A 18 -27.72 -9.04 -14.08
C PHE A 18 -26.85 -7.91 -14.65
N ALA A 19 -26.42 -8.02 -15.91
CA ALA A 19 -25.61 -6.97 -16.54
C ALA A 19 -26.44 -5.68 -16.67
N GLY A 20 -25.99 -4.60 -16.02
CA GLY A 20 -26.62 -3.29 -16.03
C GLY A 20 -27.85 -3.14 -15.14
N ALA A 21 -28.20 -4.11 -14.29
CA ALA A 21 -29.20 -3.92 -13.25
C ALA A 21 -28.63 -3.14 -12.05
N PRO A 22 -29.43 -2.30 -11.37
CA PRO A 22 -28.98 -1.65 -10.14
C PRO A 22 -28.50 -2.67 -9.09
N ALA A 23 -27.32 -2.42 -8.52
CA ALA A 23 -26.78 -3.19 -7.42
C ALA A 23 -27.21 -2.58 -6.07
N ASN A 24 -26.95 -3.29 -4.97
CA ASN A 24 -27.26 -2.77 -3.62
C ASN A 24 -26.59 -1.43 -3.34
N THR A 25 -25.37 -1.19 -3.87
CA THR A 25 -24.64 0.07 -3.76
C THR A 25 -25.36 1.25 -4.45
N ASP A 26 -26.17 0.99 -5.48
CA ASP A 26 -26.94 2.02 -6.15
C ASP A 26 -28.17 2.45 -5.32
N TRP A 27 -28.75 1.51 -4.54
CA TRP A 27 -29.86 1.79 -3.64
C TRP A 27 -29.40 2.40 -2.30
N TRP A 28 -28.28 1.92 -1.76
CA TRP A 28 -27.73 2.31 -0.46
C TRP A 28 -26.21 2.57 -0.55
N PRO A 29 -25.80 3.68 -1.16
CA PRO A 29 -24.37 3.96 -1.41
C PRO A 29 -23.55 4.20 -0.14
N SER A 30 -24.20 4.52 0.98
CA SER A 30 -23.53 4.75 2.27
C SER A 30 -23.40 3.50 3.16
N GLN A 31 -23.86 2.33 2.70
CA GLN A 31 -23.66 1.08 3.44
C GLN A 31 -22.19 0.64 3.38
N LEU A 32 -21.75 -0.05 4.46
CA LEU A 32 -20.42 -0.65 4.51
C LEU A 32 -20.25 -1.68 3.39
N ASN A 33 -19.19 -1.55 2.62
CA ASN A 33 -18.83 -2.51 1.57
C ASN A 33 -18.00 -3.66 2.14
N LEU A 34 -18.64 -4.62 2.79
CA LEU A 34 -17.97 -5.78 3.39
C LEU A 34 -17.32 -6.72 2.36
N LYS A 35 -17.60 -6.53 1.06
CA LYS A 35 -16.94 -7.31 0.00
C LYS A 35 -15.44 -7.07 -0.02
N LEU A 36 -14.98 -5.90 0.42
CA LEU A 36 -13.55 -5.59 0.54
C LEU A 36 -12.78 -6.59 1.43
N LEU A 37 -13.44 -7.23 2.37
CA LEU A 37 -12.84 -8.25 3.24
C LEU A 37 -12.72 -9.63 2.56
N HIS A 38 -13.25 -9.80 1.36
CA HIS A 38 -13.28 -11.06 0.62
C HIS A 38 -12.61 -10.97 -0.75
N GLN A 39 -12.09 -9.79 -1.13
CA GLN A 39 -11.33 -9.66 -2.37
C GLN A 39 -10.01 -10.46 -2.27
N HIS A 40 -9.49 -10.89 -3.41
CA HIS A 40 -8.31 -11.74 -3.51
C HIS A 40 -8.41 -13.04 -2.70
N SER A 41 -9.63 -13.58 -2.59
CA SER A 41 -9.87 -14.85 -1.90
C SER A 41 -9.29 -16.02 -2.70
N ALA A 42 -9.12 -17.17 -2.03
CA ALA A 42 -8.68 -18.39 -2.70
C ALA A 42 -9.62 -18.84 -3.84
N GLU A 43 -10.88 -18.46 -3.78
CA GLU A 43 -11.87 -18.76 -4.84
C GLU A 43 -11.62 -17.97 -6.14
N SER A 44 -11.06 -16.77 -6.04
CA SER A 44 -10.69 -15.94 -7.20
C SER A 44 -9.25 -16.18 -7.69
N ASP A 45 -8.45 -16.94 -6.94
CA ASP A 45 -7.06 -17.26 -7.29
C ASP A 45 -6.98 -18.51 -8.20
N PRO A 46 -6.65 -18.36 -9.50
CA PRO A 46 -6.55 -19.48 -10.42
C PRO A 46 -5.36 -20.41 -10.13
N MET A 47 -4.45 -20.01 -9.24
CA MET A 47 -3.29 -20.83 -8.88
C MET A 47 -3.64 -21.85 -7.79
N GLY A 48 -4.69 -21.60 -7.02
CA GLY A 48 -5.19 -22.48 -5.95
C GLY A 48 -4.44 -22.35 -4.63
N GLU A 49 -5.06 -22.79 -3.53
CA GLU A 49 -4.57 -22.60 -2.15
C GLU A 49 -3.18 -23.22 -1.87
N ALA A 50 -2.81 -24.27 -2.59
CA ALA A 50 -1.52 -24.94 -2.40
C ALA A 50 -0.35 -24.25 -3.10
N PHE A 51 -0.62 -23.23 -3.90
CA PHE A 51 0.40 -22.51 -4.63
C PHE A 51 1.17 -21.54 -3.73
N ASP A 52 2.49 -21.70 -3.69
CA ASP A 52 3.41 -20.79 -3.01
C ASP A 52 4.35 -20.15 -4.03
N TYR A 53 4.08 -18.89 -4.36
CA TYR A 53 4.87 -18.16 -5.34
C TYR A 53 6.35 -18.02 -4.90
N ALA A 54 6.62 -17.88 -3.62
CA ALA A 54 7.99 -17.77 -3.13
C ALA A 54 8.80 -19.06 -3.39
N GLU A 55 8.17 -20.23 -3.24
CA GLU A 55 8.81 -21.52 -3.56
C GLU A 55 8.96 -21.70 -5.09
N GLU A 56 7.97 -21.30 -5.88
CA GLU A 56 8.08 -21.36 -7.35
C GLU A 56 9.19 -20.42 -7.87
N PHE A 57 9.27 -19.19 -7.36
CA PHE A 57 10.31 -18.23 -7.78
C PHE A 57 11.73 -18.76 -7.50
N LYS A 58 11.95 -19.50 -6.42
CA LYS A 58 13.26 -20.11 -6.11
C LYS A 58 13.71 -21.13 -7.18
N THR A 59 12.79 -21.63 -7.99
CA THR A 59 13.09 -22.56 -9.10
C THR A 59 13.33 -21.84 -10.43
N LEU A 60 13.21 -20.51 -10.46
CA LEU A 60 13.40 -19.70 -11.66
C LEU A 60 14.88 -19.55 -11.99
N ASP A 61 15.23 -19.75 -13.25
CA ASP A 61 16.52 -19.34 -13.81
C ASP A 61 16.46 -17.83 -14.11
N LEU A 62 16.84 -17.03 -13.12
CA LEU A 62 16.79 -15.56 -13.21
C LEU A 62 17.75 -15.01 -14.27
N ASP A 63 18.90 -15.64 -14.46
CA ASP A 63 19.88 -15.21 -15.48
C ASP A 63 19.33 -15.42 -16.88
N ALA A 64 18.59 -16.51 -17.12
CA ALA A 64 17.92 -16.74 -18.38
C ALA A 64 16.81 -15.69 -18.65
N VAL A 65 16.04 -15.29 -17.63
CA VAL A 65 15.05 -14.20 -17.75
C VAL A 65 15.74 -12.88 -18.13
N ILE A 66 16.81 -12.53 -17.43
CA ILE A 66 17.59 -11.30 -17.69
C ILE A 66 18.12 -11.29 -19.12
N LYS A 67 18.65 -12.42 -19.59
CA LYS A 67 19.11 -12.56 -20.98
C LYS A 67 18.00 -12.35 -21.99
N ASP A 68 16.82 -12.92 -21.77
CA ASP A 68 15.66 -12.74 -22.66
C ASP A 68 15.19 -11.27 -22.64
N LEU A 69 15.18 -10.64 -21.48
CA LEU A 69 14.85 -9.21 -21.36
C LEU A 69 15.85 -8.32 -22.10
N HIS A 70 17.15 -8.60 -21.98
CA HIS A 70 18.17 -7.86 -22.76
C HIS A 70 17.95 -8.01 -24.27
N ALA A 71 17.59 -9.20 -24.74
CA ALA A 71 17.30 -9.41 -26.16
C ALA A 71 16.07 -8.60 -26.61
N LEU A 72 15.02 -8.55 -25.78
CA LEU A 72 13.80 -7.78 -26.06
C LEU A 72 14.07 -6.27 -26.16
N MET A 73 15.04 -5.72 -25.42
CA MET A 73 15.28 -4.26 -25.40
C MET A 73 15.49 -3.66 -26.79
N THR A 74 16.08 -4.40 -27.72
CA THR A 74 16.41 -3.92 -29.07
C THR A 74 15.67 -4.68 -30.18
N ASP A 75 14.74 -5.55 -29.84
CA ASP A 75 13.89 -6.29 -30.80
C ASP A 75 12.62 -5.47 -31.12
N SER A 76 12.81 -4.40 -31.91
CA SER A 76 11.73 -3.47 -32.25
C SER A 76 10.65 -4.14 -33.13
N GLN A 77 9.41 -4.03 -32.67
CA GLN A 77 8.24 -4.63 -33.36
C GLN A 77 7.53 -3.60 -34.22
N ASP A 78 7.12 -3.99 -35.44
CA ASP A 78 6.42 -3.11 -36.38
C ASP A 78 5.09 -2.58 -35.84
N TRP A 79 4.41 -3.37 -35.02
CA TRP A 79 3.13 -2.97 -34.41
C TRP A 79 3.27 -1.96 -33.28
N TRP A 80 4.46 -1.82 -32.70
CA TRP A 80 4.84 -0.80 -31.70
C TRP A 80 6.35 -0.52 -31.79
N PRO A 81 6.82 0.33 -32.72
CA PRO A 81 8.25 0.57 -32.92
C PRO A 81 8.92 1.21 -31.71
N ALA A 82 10.13 0.74 -31.41
CA ALA A 82 10.94 1.26 -30.32
C ALA A 82 11.53 2.63 -30.66
N ASP A 83 11.38 3.61 -29.76
CA ASP A 83 12.08 4.89 -29.86
C ASP A 83 13.59 4.66 -29.81
N TYR A 84 14.32 5.31 -30.68
CA TYR A 84 15.79 5.15 -30.79
C TYR A 84 16.24 3.69 -30.96
N GLY A 85 15.34 2.80 -31.42
CA GLY A 85 15.59 1.36 -31.52
C GLY A 85 15.74 0.62 -30.20
N HIS A 86 15.26 1.19 -29.09
CA HIS A 86 15.44 0.61 -27.74
C HIS A 86 14.20 0.79 -26.87
N TYR A 87 13.60 -0.30 -26.39
CA TYR A 87 12.41 -0.26 -25.51
C TYR A 87 12.70 0.15 -24.07
N GLY A 88 13.96 0.26 -23.67
CA GLY A 88 14.34 0.55 -22.28
C GLY A 88 13.58 1.71 -21.66
N PRO A 89 13.48 2.89 -22.28
CA PRO A 89 12.75 4.02 -21.72
C PRO A 89 11.26 3.71 -21.48
N LEU A 90 10.59 2.98 -22.38
CA LEU A 90 9.21 2.54 -22.20
C LEU A 90 9.07 1.60 -21.00
N PHE A 91 10.01 0.69 -20.82
CA PHE A 91 10.00 -0.26 -19.72
C PHE A 91 10.39 0.37 -18.37
N ILE A 92 11.27 1.36 -18.34
CA ILE A 92 11.53 2.18 -17.15
C ILE A 92 10.24 2.87 -16.71
N ARG A 93 9.54 3.51 -17.65
CA ARG A 93 8.26 4.17 -17.36
C ARG A 93 7.21 3.17 -16.85
N MET A 94 7.10 1.98 -17.44
CA MET A 94 6.19 0.93 -16.97
C MET A 94 6.49 0.52 -15.52
N ALA A 95 7.74 0.25 -15.18
CA ALA A 95 8.14 -0.14 -13.83
C ALA A 95 7.93 0.99 -12.81
N TRP A 96 8.29 2.21 -13.18
CA TRP A 96 8.04 3.41 -12.35
C TRP A 96 6.55 3.58 -12.08
N HIS A 97 5.71 3.52 -13.12
CA HIS A 97 4.27 3.70 -13.00
C HIS A 97 3.56 2.51 -12.33
N SER A 98 4.17 1.33 -12.32
CA SER A 98 3.73 0.22 -11.49
C SER A 98 3.97 0.50 -10.01
N ALA A 99 5.16 1.01 -9.66
CA ALA A 99 5.58 1.27 -8.28
C ALA A 99 5.11 2.62 -7.72
N GLY A 100 4.99 3.64 -8.57
CA GLY A 100 4.73 5.04 -8.16
C GLY A 100 3.33 5.33 -7.66
N THR A 101 2.44 4.37 -7.66
CA THR A 101 1.11 4.47 -7.05
C THR A 101 1.13 4.21 -5.53
N TYR A 102 2.26 3.78 -4.98
CA TYR A 102 2.41 3.56 -3.53
C TYR A 102 2.16 4.84 -2.74
N ARG A 103 1.45 4.71 -1.63
CA ARG A 103 1.20 5.79 -0.68
C ARG A 103 1.48 5.36 0.75
N ILE A 104 2.27 6.17 1.46
CA ILE A 104 2.74 5.84 2.81
C ILE A 104 1.62 5.87 3.85
N ALA A 105 0.56 6.64 3.62
CA ALA A 105 -0.53 6.84 4.58
C ALA A 105 -1.22 5.52 4.97
N ASP A 106 -1.47 4.64 4.01
CA ASP A 106 -2.13 3.34 4.22
C ASP A 106 -1.37 2.16 3.58
N GLY A 107 -0.23 2.41 2.96
CA GLY A 107 0.60 1.39 2.32
C GLY A 107 0.02 0.78 1.05
N ARG A 108 -1.09 1.30 0.54
CA ARG A 108 -1.76 0.83 -0.67
C ARG A 108 -1.08 1.35 -1.93
N GLY A 109 -1.42 0.78 -3.06
CA GLY A 109 -0.74 1.01 -4.32
C GLY A 109 0.59 0.28 -4.41
N GLY A 110 1.45 0.69 -5.34
CA GLY A 110 2.76 0.10 -5.56
C GLY A 110 2.80 -1.05 -6.55
N GLY A 111 4.01 -1.57 -6.77
CA GLY A 111 4.29 -2.64 -7.74
C GLY A 111 4.14 -4.07 -7.20
N GLY A 112 3.76 -4.22 -5.93
CA GLY A 112 3.85 -5.49 -5.19
C GLY A 112 2.90 -6.60 -5.65
N HIS A 113 1.89 -6.27 -6.47
CA HIS A 113 0.85 -7.22 -6.87
C HIS A 113 0.56 -7.25 -8.37
N GLY A 114 1.27 -6.43 -9.17
CA GLY A 114 1.01 -6.32 -10.61
C GLY A 114 -0.33 -5.66 -10.96
N ALA A 115 -0.84 -4.78 -10.09
CA ALA A 115 -2.14 -4.12 -10.20
C ALA A 115 -2.28 -3.22 -11.43
N GLN A 116 -1.18 -2.76 -12.05
CA GLN A 116 -1.21 -1.99 -13.31
C GLN A 116 -1.93 -2.71 -14.45
N ARG A 117 -2.15 -4.02 -14.36
CA ARG A 117 -2.91 -4.81 -15.34
C ARG A 117 -4.42 -4.58 -15.29
N PHE A 118 -4.93 -4.02 -14.21
CA PHE A 118 -6.35 -3.92 -13.89
C PHE A 118 -6.84 -2.48 -13.85
N ALA A 119 -8.15 -2.32 -14.06
CA ALA A 119 -8.83 -1.06 -13.81
C ALA A 119 -8.65 -0.62 -12.33
N PRO A 120 -8.57 0.71 -12.05
CA PRO A 120 -8.56 1.82 -13.01
C PRO A 120 -7.16 2.09 -13.57
N LEU A 121 -6.10 1.48 -13.02
CA LEU A 121 -4.70 1.81 -13.31
C LEU A 121 -4.31 1.57 -14.77
N ASN A 122 -4.81 0.49 -15.38
CA ASN A 122 -4.54 0.18 -16.79
C ASN A 122 -5.08 1.24 -17.75
N SER A 123 -6.01 2.07 -17.30
CA SER A 123 -6.75 3.05 -18.10
C SER A 123 -6.53 4.50 -17.68
N TRP A 124 -5.65 4.76 -16.71
CA TRP A 124 -5.28 6.13 -16.38
C TRP A 124 -4.54 6.82 -17.53
N PRO A 125 -4.82 8.11 -17.81
CA PRO A 125 -4.11 8.87 -18.83
C PRO A 125 -2.59 8.85 -18.68
N ASP A 126 -2.10 8.89 -17.44
CA ASP A 126 -0.66 8.84 -17.15
C ASP A 126 -0.03 7.47 -17.47
N ASN A 127 -0.84 6.42 -17.59
CA ASN A 127 -0.45 5.09 -18.04
C ASN A 127 -0.65 4.87 -19.55
N GLY A 128 -0.88 5.93 -20.31
CA GLY A 128 -1.06 5.85 -21.75
C GLY A 128 0.05 5.04 -22.43
N ASN A 129 -0.35 4.10 -23.28
CA ASN A 129 0.51 3.18 -24.02
C ASN A 129 1.35 2.17 -23.20
N LEU A 130 1.17 2.06 -21.88
CA LEU A 130 1.81 1.01 -21.07
C LEU A 130 1.16 -0.37 -21.25
N ASP A 131 -0.03 -0.45 -21.79
CA ASP A 131 -0.65 -1.67 -22.29
C ASP A 131 0.23 -2.35 -23.34
N LYS A 132 0.87 -1.58 -24.25
CA LYS A 132 1.83 -2.08 -25.24
C LYS A 132 3.10 -2.61 -24.55
N ALA A 133 3.60 -1.92 -23.54
CA ALA A 133 4.75 -2.40 -22.78
C ALA A 133 4.48 -3.79 -22.16
N ARG A 134 3.32 -3.97 -21.53
CA ARG A 134 2.92 -5.28 -21.00
C ARG A 134 2.73 -6.32 -22.09
N ARG A 135 2.18 -5.94 -23.25
CA ARG A 135 2.01 -6.86 -24.38
C ARG A 135 3.35 -7.32 -24.97
N LEU A 136 4.35 -6.44 -25.03
CA LEU A 136 5.72 -6.79 -25.45
C LEU A 136 6.38 -7.81 -24.51
N LEU A 137 6.01 -7.82 -23.22
CA LEU A 137 6.52 -8.78 -22.23
C LEU A 137 5.83 -10.15 -22.27
N TRP A 138 4.69 -10.27 -22.96
CA TRP A 138 3.93 -11.52 -22.96
C TRP A 138 4.73 -12.76 -23.37
N PRO A 139 5.59 -12.76 -24.42
CA PRO A 139 6.39 -13.93 -24.77
C PRO A 139 7.31 -14.42 -23.64
N ILE A 140 7.86 -13.48 -22.84
CA ILE A 140 8.69 -13.81 -21.67
C ILE A 140 7.81 -14.38 -20.56
N LYS A 141 6.71 -13.72 -20.24
CA LYS A 141 5.75 -14.21 -19.24
C LYS A 141 5.24 -15.61 -19.60
N GLN A 142 4.91 -15.84 -20.87
CA GLN A 142 4.48 -17.15 -21.38
C GLN A 142 5.55 -18.21 -21.19
N LYS A 143 6.82 -17.89 -21.47
CA LYS A 143 7.94 -18.83 -21.36
C LYS A 143 8.19 -19.27 -19.91
N TYR A 144 8.14 -18.35 -18.95
CA TYR A 144 8.46 -18.64 -17.55
C TYR A 144 7.23 -18.97 -16.70
N GLY A 145 6.03 -18.68 -17.19
CA GLY A 145 4.75 -19.08 -16.61
C GLY A 145 4.61 -18.67 -15.13
N ARG A 146 4.23 -19.63 -14.28
CA ARG A 146 3.94 -19.40 -12.87
C ARG A 146 5.18 -19.12 -12.01
N LYS A 147 6.38 -19.40 -12.51
CA LYS A 147 7.64 -19.12 -11.79
C LYS A 147 8.00 -17.63 -11.73
N LEU A 148 7.41 -16.83 -12.60
CA LEU A 148 7.64 -15.40 -12.70
C LEU A 148 6.30 -14.66 -12.73
N SER A 149 5.96 -13.96 -11.64
CA SER A 149 4.76 -13.12 -11.59
C SER A 149 4.86 -11.93 -12.54
N TRP A 150 3.73 -11.35 -12.91
CA TRP A 150 3.71 -10.07 -13.62
C TRP A 150 4.31 -8.95 -12.78
N ALA A 151 4.05 -8.96 -11.47
CA ALA A 151 4.59 -7.99 -10.55
C ALA A 151 6.13 -7.98 -10.58
N ASP A 152 6.77 -9.15 -10.42
CA ASP A 152 8.22 -9.26 -10.50
C ASP A 152 8.76 -9.00 -11.90
N LEU A 153 8.08 -9.46 -12.95
CA LEU A 153 8.51 -9.23 -14.34
C LEU A 153 8.54 -7.74 -14.68
N MET A 154 7.51 -6.97 -14.33
CA MET A 154 7.48 -5.53 -14.64
C MET A 154 8.60 -4.76 -13.95
N ILE A 155 8.87 -5.06 -12.69
CA ILE A 155 9.96 -4.41 -11.93
C ILE A 155 11.33 -4.84 -12.43
N LEU A 156 11.55 -6.14 -12.63
CA LEU A 156 12.80 -6.66 -13.17
C LEU A 156 13.12 -6.07 -14.55
N THR A 157 12.10 -5.92 -15.38
CA THR A 157 12.25 -5.32 -16.72
C THR A 157 12.74 -3.88 -16.64
N GLY A 158 12.25 -3.08 -15.68
CA GLY A 158 12.75 -1.73 -15.43
C GLY A 158 14.23 -1.71 -15.04
N ASN A 159 14.66 -2.65 -14.20
CA ASN A 159 16.08 -2.80 -13.82
C ASN A 159 16.94 -3.17 -15.03
N VAL A 160 16.55 -4.19 -15.77
CA VAL A 160 17.29 -4.63 -16.98
C VAL A 160 17.36 -3.53 -18.02
N ALA A 161 16.28 -2.74 -18.17
CA ALA A 161 16.25 -1.58 -19.04
C ALA A 161 17.31 -0.54 -18.66
N LEU A 162 17.40 -0.17 -17.39
CA LEU A 162 18.42 0.74 -16.86
C LEU A 162 19.83 0.19 -17.12
N GLU A 163 20.06 -1.08 -16.82
CA GLU A 163 21.39 -1.73 -16.97
C GLU A 163 21.79 -1.87 -18.44
N SER A 164 20.86 -2.15 -19.35
CA SER A 164 21.12 -2.24 -20.77
C SER A 164 21.54 -0.90 -21.40
N MET A 165 21.22 0.20 -20.76
CA MET A 165 21.61 1.56 -21.16
C MET A 165 22.80 2.10 -20.34
N GLY A 166 23.49 1.23 -19.60
CA GLY A 166 24.74 1.53 -18.92
C GLY A 166 24.62 2.03 -17.47
N PHE A 167 23.41 2.03 -16.89
CA PHE A 167 23.24 2.34 -15.48
C PHE A 167 23.40 1.09 -14.61
N LYS A 168 24.07 1.23 -13.47
CA LYS A 168 24.19 0.15 -12.49
C LYS A 168 23.12 0.30 -11.41
N THR A 169 22.15 -0.59 -11.38
CA THR A 169 21.10 -0.59 -10.36
C THR A 169 21.66 -1.01 -8.99
N PHE A 170 20.93 -0.67 -7.91
CA PHE A 170 21.30 -1.08 -6.55
C PHE A 170 21.08 -2.59 -6.32
N GLY A 171 20.11 -3.16 -7.02
CA GLY A 171 19.76 -4.58 -6.99
C GLY A 171 18.30 -4.84 -7.31
N PHE A 172 17.88 -6.08 -7.11
CA PHE A 172 16.51 -6.54 -7.31
C PHE A 172 16.17 -7.65 -6.31
N ALA A 173 14.97 -7.61 -5.79
CA ALA A 173 14.36 -8.71 -5.05
C ALA A 173 13.09 -9.17 -5.75
N GLY A 174 12.96 -10.47 -5.97
CA GLY A 174 11.70 -11.12 -6.34
C GLY A 174 10.87 -11.49 -5.11
N GLY A 175 9.69 -12.04 -5.32
CA GLY A 175 8.78 -12.49 -4.27
C GLY A 175 7.47 -11.72 -4.21
N ARG A 176 7.12 -10.94 -5.24
CA ARG A 176 5.83 -10.26 -5.38
C ARG A 176 4.82 -11.22 -6.00
N PRO A 177 3.79 -11.68 -5.27
CA PRO A 177 2.72 -12.48 -5.86
C PRO A 177 1.82 -11.61 -6.75
N ASP A 178 1.20 -12.22 -7.75
CA ASP A 178 0.18 -11.56 -8.55
C ASP A 178 -1.18 -11.56 -7.83
N ILE A 179 -2.00 -10.55 -8.13
CA ILE A 179 -3.45 -10.56 -7.90
C ILE A 179 -4.18 -10.88 -9.21
N TRP A 180 -5.45 -11.31 -9.10
CA TRP A 180 -6.25 -11.81 -10.21
C TRP A 180 -7.55 -11.03 -10.43
N GLU A 181 -7.75 -9.96 -9.68
CA GLU A 181 -8.88 -9.05 -9.75
C GLU A 181 -8.45 -7.62 -9.38
N PRO A 182 -9.18 -6.57 -9.78
CA PRO A 182 -8.91 -5.20 -9.35
C PRO A 182 -8.88 -5.03 -7.84
N GLU A 183 -8.13 -4.04 -7.35
CA GLU A 183 -8.09 -3.65 -5.95
C GLU A 183 -9.21 -2.63 -5.65
N ASP A 184 -10.33 -3.10 -5.13
CA ASP A 184 -11.50 -2.27 -4.80
C ASP A 184 -11.37 -1.53 -3.46
N ASP A 185 -10.36 -1.84 -2.66
CA ASP A 185 -10.10 -1.22 -1.35
C ASP A 185 -9.33 0.10 -1.44
N ILE A 186 -8.92 0.53 -2.64
CA ILE A 186 -8.12 1.73 -2.83
C ILE A 186 -9.01 2.89 -3.27
N PHE A 187 -9.11 3.90 -2.39
CA PHE A 187 -9.72 5.17 -2.74
C PHE A 187 -8.72 6.05 -3.51
N TRP A 188 -8.99 6.28 -4.80
CA TRP A 188 -8.09 7.03 -5.68
C TRP A 188 -8.43 8.52 -5.80
N GLY A 189 -9.56 8.96 -5.27
CA GLY A 189 -10.02 10.34 -5.27
C GLY A 189 -11.52 10.48 -5.47
N PRO A 190 -12.08 11.68 -5.21
CA PRO A 190 -13.50 11.94 -5.31
C PRO A 190 -13.98 12.24 -6.75
N GLU A 191 -13.04 12.40 -7.69
CA GLU A 191 -13.33 12.86 -9.04
C GLU A 191 -13.96 11.75 -9.88
N GLY A 192 -15.01 12.13 -10.65
CA GLY A 192 -15.71 11.21 -11.56
C GLY A 192 -15.15 11.17 -12.99
N LYS A 193 -14.03 11.85 -13.28
CA LYS A 193 -13.36 11.85 -14.58
C LYS A 193 -11.85 12.02 -14.44
N TRP A 194 -11.14 11.61 -15.49
CA TRP A 194 -9.69 11.71 -15.57
C TRP A 194 -9.19 13.15 -15.61
N LEU A 195 -8.03 13.40 -15.02
CA LEU A 195 -7.35 14.69 -14.91
C LEU A 195 -8.17 15.78 -14.20
N ALA A 196 -9.22 15.40 -13.48
CA ALA A 196 -9.95 16.31 -12.62
C ALA A 196 -9.17 16.65 -11.34
N ASP A 197 -9.45 17.82 -10.78
CA ASP A 197 -8.70 18.44 -9.68
C ASP A 197 -9.66 18.89 -8.56
N GLU A 198 -10.45 17.96 -8.03
CA GLU A 198 -11.46 18.23 -7.00
C GLU A 198 -11.01 17.82 -5.59
N ARG A 199 -9.80 17.30 -5.43
CA ARG A 199 -9.27 16.72 -4.19
C ARG A 199 -8.63 17.70 -3.22
N TYR A 200 -8.45 18.95 -3.64
CA TYR A 200 -7.85 19.99 -2.81
C TYR A 200 -8.90 20.74 -2.00
N SER A 201 -8.48 21.20 -0.81
CA SER A 201 -9.19 22.20 -0.02
C SER A 201 -8.26 23.37 0.29
N GLY A 202 -8.83 24.56 0.51
CA GLY A 202 -8.07 25.75 0.84
C GLY A 202 -6.95 26.06 -0.16
N ASP A 203 -5.75 26.34 0.33
CA ASP A 203 -4.57 26.59 -0.49
C ASP A 203 -3.86 25.28 -0.85
N ARG A 204 -4.47 24.50 -1.75
CA ARG A 204 -3.98 23.22 -2.26
C ARG A 204 -3.62 22.20 -1.15
N VAL A 205 -4.49 22.06 -0.17
CA VAL A 205 -4.34 21.01 0.85
C VAL A 205 -4.92 19.72 0.30
N LEU A 206 -4.04 18.74 0.09
CA LEU A 206 -4.42 17.42 -0.42
C LEU A 206 -4.95 16.54 0.71
N ALA A 207 -6.18 16.00 0.54
CA ALA A 207 -6.77 15.09 1.53
C ALA A 207 -5.97 13.79 1.66
N GLY A 208 -5.84 13.28 2.87
CA GLY A 208 -5.36 11.92 3.10
C GLY A 208 -6.44 10.88 2.72
N PRO A 209 -6.09 9.70 2.23
CA PRO A 209 -4.72 9.17 2.01
C PRO A 209 -4.16 9.42 0.61
N LEU A 210 -4.77 10.31 -0.19
CA LEU A 210 -4.40 10.53 -1.59
C LEU A 210 -2.91 10.88 -1.74
N ALA A 211 -2.24 10.32 -2.74
CA ALA A 211 -0.85 10.59 -3.06
C ALA A 211 -0.72 11.55 -4.25
N ALA A 212 -1.40 11.26 -5.36
CA ALA A 212 -1.33 12.09 -6.56
C ALA A 212 -2.17 13.37 -6.46
N VAL A 213 -1.70 14.42 -7.10
CA VAL A 213 -2.31 15.75 -7.09
C VAL A 213 -3.51 15.89 -8.04
N GLN A 214 -3.69 14.98 -8.97
CA GLN A 214 -4.84 14.94 -9.88
C GLN A 214 -5.30 13.50 -10.11
N MET A 215 -6.60 13.32 -10.37
CA MET A 215 -7.15 12.01 -10.73
C MET A 215 -6.54 11.48 -12.03
N GLY A 216 -6.10 10.23 -12.01
CA GLY A 216 -5.50 9.58 -13.18
C GLY A 216 -4.04 9.94 -13.46
N LEU A 217 -3.40 10.74 -12.59
CA LEU A 217 -1.96 10.94 -12.53
C LEU A 217 -1.33 10.08 -11.43
N ILE A 218 -0.10 9.64 -11.65
CA ILE A 218 0.65 8.89 -10.64
C ILE A 218 1.34 9.85 -9.66
N TYR A 219 1.76 11.03 -10.13
CA TYR A 219 2.39 12.07 -9.28
C TYR A 219 1.93 13.48 -9.64
N VAL A 220 2.51 14.17 -10.61
CA VAL A 220 2.21 15.57 -10.90
C VAL A 220 1.93 15.83 -12.39
N ASN A 221 1.19 16.90 -12.66
CA ASN A 221 0.98 17.34 -14.04
C ASN A 221 2.31 17.92 -14.59
N PRO A 222 2.86 17.34 -15.67
CA PRO A 222 4.13 17.79 -16.23
C PRO A 222 4.07 19.23 -16.84
N GLU A 223 2.88 19.69 -17.16
CA GLU A 223 2.64 21.06 -17.62
C GLU A 223 2.63 22.10 -16.48
N GLY A 224 2.61 21.65 -15.22
CA GLY A 224 2.44 22.45 -14.01
C GLY A 224 1.07 22.27 -13.36
N PRO A 225 0.83 22.90 -12.20
CA PRO A 225 -0.44 22.78 -11.47
C PRO A 225 -1.64 23.12 -12.36
N ASN A 226 -2.56 22.17 -12.55
CA ASN A 226 -3.75 22.31 -13.42
C ASN A 226 -3.41 22.70 -14.88
N GLY A 227 -2.23 22.30 -15.39
CA GLY A 227 -1.75 22.69 -16.72
C GLY A 227 -1.21 24.11 -16.79
N ASN A 228 -1.08 24.82 -15.65
CA ASN A 228 -0.47 26.14 -15.60
C ASN A 228 1.06 26.02 -15.51
N PRO A 229 1.85 26.62 -16.44
CA PRO A 229 3.29 26.47 -16.49
C PRO A 229 4.02 27.29 -15.41
N ASP A 230 3.76 26.98 -14.13
CA ASP A 230 4.39 27.58 -12.96
C ASP A 230 5.38 26.57 -12.31
N PRO A 231 6.71 26.74 -12.53
CA PRO A 231 7.71 25.84 -11.95
C PRO A 231 7.75 25.81 -10.42
N LEU A 232 7.47 26.93 -9.73
CA LEU A 232 7.47 26.94 -8.27
C LEU A 232 6.21 26.28 -7.69
N GLY A 233 5.08 26.49 -8.34
CA GLY A 233 3.85 25.74 -8.04
C GLY A 233 4.03 24.25 -8.30
N SER A 234 4.70 23.88 -9.39
CA SER A 234 5.04 22.48 -9.69
C SER A 234 5.96 21.87 -8.62
N ALA A 235 6.97 22.61 -8.15
CA ALA A 235 7.86 22.17 -7.07
C ALA A 235 7.08 21.83 -5.78
N ARG A 236 6.07 22.62 -5.46
CA ARG A 236 5.18 22.38 -4.31
C ARG A 236 4.39 21.06 -4.47
N ASP A 237 3.78 20.87 -5.63
CA ASP A 237 3.03 19.65 -5.94
C ASP A 237 3.94 18.41 -5.96
N ILE A 238 5.15 18.52 -6.55
CA ILE A 238 6.15 17.43 -6.57
C ILE A 238 6.53 17.03 -5.14
N ARG A 239 6.88 18.01 -4.29
CA ARG A 239 7.30 17.75 -2.91
C ARG A 239 6.21 17.05 -2.11
N GLU A 240 4.96 17.51 -2.23
CA GLU A 240 3.81 16.92 -1.58
C GLU A 240 3.60 15.45 -2.04
N THR A 241 3.57 15.23 -3.34
CA THR A 241 3.31 13.90 -3.91
C THR A 241 4.44 12.91 -3.58
N PHE A 242 5.69 13.31 -3.78
CA PHE A 242 6.84 12.43 -3.50
C PHE A 242 7.00 12.14 -2.01
N ALA A 243 6.73 13.11 -1.12
CA ALA A 243 6.69 12.86 0.32
C ALA A 243 5.63 11.82 0.69
N ARG A 244 4.46 11.83 0.03
CA ARG A 244 3.41 10.81 0.21
C ARG A 244 3.78 9.44 -0.34
N MET A 245 4.74 9.38 -1.25
CA MET A 245 5.39 8.16 -1.71
C MET A 245 6.60 7.76 -0.83
N ALA A 246 6.82 8.45 0.28
CA ALA A 246 7.94 8.29 1.20
C ALA A 246 9.31 8.70 0.63
N MET A 247 9.36 9.62 -0.33
CA MET A 247 10.58 10.16 -0.93
C MET A 247 10.87 11.56 -0.39
N ASN A 248 12.11 11.79 0.03
CA ASN A 248 12.61 13.11 0.39
C ASN A 248 13.06 13.91 -0.85
N ASP A 249 13.49 15.17 -0.66
CA ASP A 249 13.90 16.04 -1.77
C ASP A 249 15.10 15.49 -2.55
N GLU A 250 16.06 14.83 -1.90
CA GLU A 250 17.22 14.24 -2.59
C GLU A 250 16.81 13.02 -3.45
N GLU A 251 15.98 12.14 -2.92
CA GLU A 251 15.41 11.03 -3.65
C GLU A 251 14.53 11.50 -4.82
N THR A 252 13.76 12.57 -4.61
CA THR A 252 12.88 13.19 -5.62
C THR A 252 13.69 13.71 -6.80
N VAL A 253 14.74 14.52 -6.54
CA VAL A 253 15.62 15.04 -7.61
C VAL A 253 16.34 13.90 -8.32
N ALA A 254 16.85 12.90 -7.56
CA ALA A 254 17.54 11.76 -8.14
C ALA A 254 16.63 10.95 -9.06
N LEU A 255 15.39 10.68 -8.63
CA LEU A 255 14.40 9.95 -9.43
C LEU A 255 14.00 10.73 -10.69
N THR A 256 13.68 12.02 -10.56
CA THR A 256 13.28 12.86 -11.69
C THR A 256 14.40 12.94 -12.73
N ALA A 257 15.61 13.32 -12.32
CA ALA A 257 16.74 13.44 -13.22
C ALA A 257 17.19 12.10 -13.81
N GLY A 258 17.20 11.05 -12.99
CA GLY A 258 17.57 9.70 -13.43
C GLY A 258 16.59 9.13 -14.45
N GLY A 259 15.29 9.30 -14.23
CA GLY A 259 14.25 8.89 -15.17
C GLY A 259 14.31 9.67 -16.49
N HIS A 260 14.39 11.00 -16.41
CA HIS A 260 14.42 11.88 -17.58
C HIS A 260 15.77 11.91 -18.30
N THR A 261 16.78 11.23 -17.81
CA THR A 261 18.00 10.91 -18.59
C THR A 261 17.65 10.09 -19.85
N PHE A 262 16.58 9.29 -19.78
CA PHE A 262 16.22 8.32 -20.81
C PHE A 262 14.95 8.70 -21.59
N GLY A 263 14.95 8.35 -22.87
CA GLY A 263 13.77 8.39 -23.72
C GLY A 263 13.29 9.76 -24.13
N LYS A 264 12.03 9.80 -24.49
CA LYS A 264 11.30 11.01 -24.92
C LYS A 264 9.84 10.97 -24.45
N ALA A 265 9.22 12.13 -24.40
CA ALA A 265 7.78 12.27 -24.31
C ALA A 265 7.14 12.31 -25.72
N HIS A 266 5.84 11.97 -25.81
CA HIS A 266 5.10 11.80 -27.07
C HIS A 266 3.91 12.76 -27.13
N GLY A 267 3.92 13.62 -28.11
CA GLY A 267 2.90 14.64 -28.36
C GLY A 267 2.94 15.08 -29.82
N ALA A 268 3.06 14.12 -30.74
CA ALA A 268 3.28 14.38 -32.16
C ALA A 268 2.09 15.05 -32.86
N GLY A 269 0.86 14.85 -32.38
CA GLY A 269 -0.35 15.34 -33.00
C GLY A 269 -1.47 15.65 -32.02
N ASP A 270 -2.62 16.06 -32.55
CA ASP A 270 -3.81 16.42 -31.78
C ASP A 270 -4.25 15.28 -30.85
N PRO A 271 -4.29 15.51 -29.52
CA PRO A 271 -4.75 14.50 -28.57
C PRO A 271 -6.21 14.07 -28.77
N GLY A 272 -7.04 14.87 -29.43
CA GLY A 272 -8.40 14.50 -29.82
C GLY A 272 -8.47 13.36 -30.85
N LEU A 273 -7.33 12.98 -31.47
CA LEU A 273 -7.22 11.85 -32.39
C LEU A 273 -6.85 10.53 -31.68
N VAL A 274 -6.57 10.59 -30.39
CA VAL A 274 -6.31 9.41 -29.54
C VAL A 274 -7.63 8.82 -29.08
N GLY A 275 -7.82 7.52 -29.35
CA GLY A 275 -9.02 6.77 -28.97
C GLY A 275 -9.09 6.45 -27.47
N ALA A 276 -10.10 5.68 -27.11
CA ALA A 276 -10.38 5.32 -25.74
C ALA A 276 -9.24 4.55 -25.06
N GLU A 277 -9.18 4.63 -23.75
CA GLU A 277 -8.33 3.83 -22.88
C GLU A 277 -8.67 2.32 -22.95
N PRO A 278 -7.82 1.41 -22.44
CA PRO A 278 -8.03 -0.04 -22.56
C PRO A 278 -9.40 -0.55 -22.09
N GLU A 279 -9.94 -0.03 -20.99
CA GLU A 279 -11.28 -0.44 -20.50
C GLU A 279 -12.42 0.10 -21.35
N GLY A 280 -12.22 1.21 -22.02
CA GLY A 280 -13.22 1.84 -22.91
C GLY A 280 -13.04 1.50 -24.39
N ALA A 281 -11.97 0.77 -24.77
CA ALA A 281 -11.68 0.42 -26.15
C ALA A 281 -12.63 -0.68 -26.67
N ASP A 282 -12.75 -0.77 -28.00
CA ASP A 282 -13.56 -1.79 -28.65
C ASP A 282 -12.99 -3.19 -28.38
N ILE A 283 -13.89 -4.19 -28.31
CA ILE A 283 -13.54 -5.55 -27.90
C ILE A 283 -12.48 -6.22 -28.81
N GLU A 284 -12.46 -5.88 -30.09
CA GLU A 284 -11.47 -6.36 -31.05
C GLU A 284 -10.05 -5.83 -30.81
N GLU A 285 -9.88 -4.79 -30.03
CA GLU A 285 -8.57 -4.29 -29.62
C GLU A 285 -7.92 -5.16 -28.53
N LEU A 286 -8.66 -6.10 -27.95
CA LEU A 286 -8.18 -7.11 -27.00
C LEU A 286 -7.42 -6.53 -25.81
N GLY A 287 -7.93 -5.43 -25.23
CA GLY A 287 -7.35 -4.74 -24.08
C GLY A 287 -6.18 -3.81 -24.43
N LEU A 288 -5.99 -3.46 -25.72
CA LEU A 288 -5.12 -2.38 -26.14
C LEU A 288 -5.97 -1.12 -26.36
N GLY A 289 -5.61 -0.03 -25.70
CA GLY A 289 -6.29 1.26 -25.80
C GLY A 289 -5.48 2.30 -26.55
N TRP A 290 -5.95 3.54 -26.50
CA TRP A 290 -5.29 4.74 -27.03
C TRP A 290 -4.87 4.65 -28.50
N LYS A 291 -5.70 3.98 -29.30
CA LYS A 291 -5.49 3.90 -30.76
C LYS A 291 -5.49 5.31 -31.35
N ASN A 292 -4.36 5.70 -31.92
CA ASN A 292 -4.21 7.05 -32.45
C ASN A 292 -4.42 7.06 -33.95
N SER A 293 -5.28 7.95 -34.43
CA SER A 293 -5.58 8.14 -35.86
C SER A 293 -4.73 9.24 -36.54
N PHE A 294 -3.77 9.84 -35.79
CA PHE A 294 -2.82 10.79 -36.37
C PHE A 294 -1.75 10.05 -37.21
N GLU A 295 -1.73 10.24 -38.49
CA GLU A 295 -0.81 9.58 -39.43
C GLU A 295 -0.78 8.04 -39.21
N SER A 296 0.38 7.48 -38.85
CA SER A 296 0.47 6.05 -38.52
C SER A 296 -0.03 5.72 -37.08
N GLY A 297 -0.16 6.70 -36.21
CA GLY A 297 -0.47 6.53 -34.81
C GLY A 297 0.64 5.91 -33.97
N LEU A 298 1.77 5.54 -34.58
CA LEU A 298 2.85 4.77 -34.00
C LEU A 298 4.19 5.49 -34.19
N GLY A 299 5.18 5.15 -33.36
CA GLY A 299 6.54 5.66 -33.50
C GLY A 299 6.58 7.19 -33.49
N ALA A 300 7.07 7.79 -34.59
CA ALA A 300 7.15 9.25 -34.75
C ALA A 300 5.79 9.98 -34.65
N HIS A 301 4.69 9.26 -34.82
CA HIS A 301 3.33 9.83 -34.79
C HIS A 301 2.55 9.47 -33.53
N ALA A 302 3.23 8.93 -32.50
CA ALA A 302 2.60 8.57 -31.25
C ALA A 302 2.26 9.82 -30.40
N THR A 303 1.16 9.75 -29.66
CA THR A 303 0.77 10.72 -28.63
C THR A 303 0.48 9.97 -27.34
N THR A 304 1.06 10.43 -26.21
CA THR A 304 0.85 9.87 -24.88
C THR A 304 0.51 10.98 -23.88
N SER A 305 1.50 11.74 -23.42
CA SER A 305 1.30 12.86 -22.49
C SER A 305 0.92 14.18 -23.18
N GLY A 306 1.07 14.25 -24.49
CA GLY A 306 0.94 15.50 -25.23
C GLY A 306 2.20 16.36 -25.28
N ILE A 307 3.16 16.17 -24.38
CA ILE A 307 4.49 16.79 -24.44
C ILE A 307 5.32 16.08 -25.49
N GLU A 308 6.18 16.81 -26.24
CA GLU A 308 6.95 16.22 -27.33
C GLU A 308 8.43 16.54 -27.20
N GLY A 309 9.27 15.51 -27.31
CA GLY A 309 10.72 15.63 -27.39
C GLY A 309 11.46 14.90 -26.26
N ALA A 310 12.78 14.95 -26.31
CA ALA A 310 13.66 14.33 -25.32
C ALA A 310 14.43 15.39 -24.52
N TRP A 311 14.84 15.00 -23.33
CA TRP A 311 15.54 15.85 -22.36
C TRP A 311 17.04 15.97 -22.63
N THR A 312 17.62 14.90 -23.22
CA THR A 312 19.07 14.70 -23.33
C THR A 312 19.52 14.41 -24.74
N PRO A 313 20.77 14.68 -25.09
CA PRO A 313 21.34 14.30 -26.40
C PRO A 313 21.60 12.80 -26.54
N THR A 314 21.50 12.03 -25.45
CA THR A 314 21.83 10.59 -25.36
C THR A 314 20.68 9.77 -24.75
N PRO A 315 19.47 9.73 -25.36
CA PRO A 315 18.25 9.21 -24.72
C PRO A 315 18.26 7.72 -24.37
N THR A 316 19.24 6.95 -24.82
CA THR A 316 19.39 5.52 -24.52
C THR A 316 20.71 5.20 -23.82
N LYS A 317 21.31 6.19 -23.17
CA LYS A 317 22.58 6.01 -22.45
C LYS A 317 22.54 6.74 -21.09
N TRP A 318 23.01 6.05 -20.05
CA TRP A 318 23.22 6.68 -18.75
C TRP A 318 24.43 7.62 -18.78
N ASP A 319 24.21 8.88 -18.46
CA ASP A 319 25.23 9.90 -18.24
C ASP A 319 24.65 11.07 -17.43
N ASN A 320 25.40 12.18 -17.29
CA ASN A 320 24.98 13.35 -16.52
C ASN A 320 24.31 14.42 -17.38
N SER A 321 23.98 14.10 -18.63
CA SER A 321 23.51 15.09 -19.63
C SER A 321 22.18 15.74 -19.29
N TYR A 322 21.35 15.15 -18.43
CA TYR A 322 20.12 15.78 -17.95
C TYR A 322 20.40 17.10 -17.24
N PHE A 323 21.30 17.09 -16.25
CA PHE A 323 21.64 18.33 -15.54
C PHE A 323 22.45 19.30 -16.40
N GLU A 324 23.36 18.79 -17.23
CA GLU A 324 24.11 19.61 -18.17
C GLU A 324 23.17 20.35 -19.13
N THR A 325 22.12 19.70 -19.60
CA THR A 325 21.09 20.28 -20.47
C THR A 325 20.22 21.27 -19.69
N LEU A 326 19.72 20.88 -18.50
CA LEU A 326 18.84 21.72 -17.69
C LEU A 326 19.51 23.08 -17.32
N PHE A 327 20.79 23.07 -16.96
CA PHE A 327 21.54 24.25 -16.56
C PHE A 327 22.32 24.92 -17.70
N GLY A 328 22.54 24.22 -18.81
CA GLY A 328 23.35 24.72 -19.94
C GLY A 328 22.63 25.68 -20.87
N TYR A 329 21.31 25.75 -20.80
CA TYR A 329 20.50 26.62 -21.64
C TYR A 329 19.68 27.64 -20.84
N GLU A 330 19.37 28.80 -21.45
CA GLU A 330 18.23 29.62 -21.06
C GLU A 330 16.96 29.04 -21.71
N TRP A 331 15.87 28.98 -20.97
CA TRP A 331 14.63 28.33 -21.38
C TRP A 331 13.52 29.34 -21.66
N GLU A 332 12.68 29.05 -22.64
CA GLU A 332 11.46 29.80 -22.94
C GLU A 332 10.28 28.84 -23.10
N LEU A 333 9.11 29.29 -22.65
CA LEU A 333 7.87 28.51 -22.76
C LEU A 333 7.46 28.38 -24.24
N THR A 334 6.97 27.20 -24.61
CA THR A 334 6.46 26.88 -25.94
C THR A 334 5.30 25.89 -25.85
N LYS A 335 4.72 25.57 -26.99
CA LYS A 335 3.73 24.51 -27.15
C LYS A 335 4.31 23.33 -27.92
N SER A 336 3.93 22.12 -27.54
CA SER A 336 4.15 20.89 -28.33
C SER A 336 3.24 20.89 -29.57
N PRO A 337 3.45 20.00 -30.53
CA PRO A 337 2.49 19.78 -31.63
C PRO A 337 1.08 19.40 -31.15
N ALA A 338 0.98 18.68 -30.03
CA ALA A 338 -0.28 18.33 -29.36
C ALA A 338 -0.92 19.50 -28.58
N GLY A 339 -0.24 20.64 -28.47
CA GLY A 339 -0.72 21.83 -27.76
C GLY A 339 -0.36 21.93 -26.29
N ALA A 340 0.37 20.95 -25.73
CA ALA A 340 0.79 20.97 -24.33
C ALA A 340 1.87 22.02 -24.05
N ASN A 341 1.90 22.56 -22.84
CA ASN A 341 2.95 23.49 -22.39
C ASN A 341 4.26 22.73 -22.16
N GLN A 342 5.33 23.22 -22.74
CA GLN A 342 6.69 22.69 -22.51
C GLN A 342 7.72 23.82 -22.68
N TRP A 343 8.96 23.55 -22.32
CA TRP A 343 10.05 24.51 -22.38
C TRP A 343 11.09 24.08 -23.41
N LYS A 344 11.58 25.04 -24.18
CA LYS A 344 12.65 24.84 -25.15
C LYS A 344 13.82 25.81 -24.90
N PRO A 345 15.02 25.49 -25.34
CA PRO A 345 16.13 26.45 -25.32
C PRO A 345 15.77 27.74 -26.05
N LYS A 346 16.12 28.87 -25.46
CA LYS A 346 15.80 30.21 -25.99
C LYS A 346 16.47 30.43 -27.36
N GLY A 347 15.68 30.93 -28.29
CA GLY A 347 16.12 31.15 -29.67
C GLY A 347 16.41 29.80 -30.39
N SER A 348 17.60 29.73 -31.04
CA SER A 348 18.04 28.50 -31.74
C SER A 348 19.16 27.75 -31.00
N THR A 349 19.42 28.09 -29.74
CA THR A 349 20.40 27.36 -28.93
C THR A 349 19.93 25.92 -28.72
N GLY A 350 20.85 24.98 -28.73
CA GLY A 350 20.50 23.56 -28.62
C GLY A 350 19.91 22.91 -29.87
N ALA A 351 19.69 23.65 -30.95
CA ALA A 351 19.21 23.09 -32.21
C ALA A 351 20.14 21.96 -32.71
N GLY A 352 19.56 20.83 -33.14
CA GLY A 352 20.34 19.72 -33.69
C GLY A 352 21.17 18.91 -32.68
N THR A 353 20.95 19.07 -31.37
CA THR A 353 21.70 18.32 -30.35
C THR A 353 21.10 16.98 -30.00
N VAL A 354 19.77 16.83 -30.10
CA VAL A 354 19.04 15.60 -29.76
C VAL A 354 18.73 14.80 -31.05
N PRO A 355 19.02 13.51 -31.12
CA PRO A 355 18.64 12.68 -32.28
C PRO A 355 17.11 12.54 -32.37
N ASP A 356 16.60 12.39 -33.60
CA ASP A 356 15.22 11.92 -33.79
C ASP A 356 15.09 10.44 -33.42
N ALA A 357 13.95 10.06 -32.89
CA ALA A 357 13.75 8.70 -32.40
C ALA A 357 13.58 7.67 -33.53
N HIS A 358 13.11 8.08 -34.71
CA HIS A 358 12.74 7.19 -35.84
C HIS A 358 13.37 7.58 -37.17
N ASP A 359 14.07 8.72 -37.26
CA ASP A 359 14.73 9.22 -38.45
C ASP A 359 16.17 9.66 -38.14
N SER A 360 17.13 8.80 -38.51
CA SER A 360 18.55 9.06 -38.25
C SER A 360 19.11 10.33 -38.93
N GLY A 361 18.40 10.85 -39.95
CA GLY A 361 18.77 12.09 -40.63
C GLY A 361 18.29 13.36 -39.93
N LYS A 362 17.42 13.25 -38.94
CA LYS A 362 16.84 14.40 -38.22
C LYS A 362 17.41 14.55 -36.82
N ARG A 363 17.44 15.78 -36.37
CA ARG A 363 17.84 16.14 -35.01
C ARG A 363 17.00 17.31 -34.51
N HIS A 364 16.81 17.38 -33.21
CA HIS A 364 15.97 18.35 -32.53
C HIS A 364 16.74 19.15 -31.47
N ALA A 365 16.13 20.17 -30.92
CA ALA A 365 16.55 20.76 -29.65
C ALA A 365 16.02 19.90 -28.49
N PRO A 366 16.65 19.91 -27.33
CA PRO A 366 16.10 19.31 -26.12
C PRO A 366 14.85 20.07 -25.65
N MET A 367 14.05 19.39 -24.82
CA MET A 367 12.92 20.04 -24.14
C MET A 367 12.97 19.81 -22.63
N MET A 368 12.26 20.62 -21.87
CA MET A 368 11.96 20.40 -20.45
C MET A 368 10.47 20.56 -20.18
N THR A 369 9.98 19.80 -19.22
CA THR A 369 8.64 20.01 -18.66
C THR A 369 8.65 21.11 -17.61
N THR A 370 7.48 21.60 -17.19
CA THR A 370 7.40 22.53 -16.07
C THR A 370 7.89 21.88 -14.77
N ALA A 371 7.71 20.58 -14.62
CA ALA A 371 8.25 19.81 -13.50
C ALA A 371 9.79 19.75 -13.52
N ASP A 372 10.43 19.66 -14.70
CA ASP A 372 11.89 19.76 -14.81
C ASP A 372 12.39 21.14 -14.45
N MET A 373 11.69 22.18 -14.87
CA MET A 373 12.05 23.56 -14.51
C MET A 373 11.98 23.78 -13.00
N ALA A 374 11.13 23.05 -12.28
CA ALA A 374 11.11 23.07 -10.83
C ALA A 374 12.45 22.61 -10.22
N MET A 375 13.13 21.62 -10.82
CA MET A 375 14.45 21.13 -10.37
C MET A 375 15.56 22.21 -10.47
N ARG A 376 15.37 23.20 -11.35
CA ARG A 376 16.27 24.34 -11.51
C ARG A 376 15.85 25.57 -10.70
N MET A 377 14.54 25.81 -10.50
CA MET A 377 14.01 27.07 -10.00
C MET A 377 13.62 27.05 -8.52
N ASP A 378 13.27 25.88 -7.96
CA ASP A 378 13.05 25.75 -6.52
C ASP A 378 14.42 25.75 -5.79
N PRO A 379 14.65 26.62 -4.80
CA PRO A 379 15.98 26.77 -4.18
C PRO A 379 16.52 25.49 -3.53
N ALA A 380 15.65 24.65 -2.98
CA ALA A 380 16.06 23.37 -2.37
C ALA A 380 16.44 22.34 -3.44
N TYR A 381 15.63 22.21 -4.48
CA TYR A 381 15.91 21.30 -5.60
C TYR A 381 17.12 21.78 -6.43
N GLU A 382 17.27 23.08 -6.68
CA GLU A 382 18.42 23.62 -7.39
C GLU A 382 19.74 23.26 -6.70
N LYS A 383 19.80 23.43 -5.38
CA LYS A 383 20.98 23.08 -4.59
C LYS A 383 21.38 21.62 -4.76
N ILE A 384 20.39 20.70 -4.72
CA ILE A 384 20.60 19.26 -4.90
C ILE A 384 21.01 18.98 -6.35
N SER A 385 20.30 19.52 -7.32
CA SER A 385 20.56 19.34 -8.76
C SER A 385 21.97 19.78 -9.15
N ARG A 386 22.44 20.93 -8.65
CA ARG A 386 23.81 21.41 -8.90
C ARG A 386 24.87 20.54 -8.22
N ARG A 387 24.59 20.01 -7.03
CA ARG A 387 25.48 19.07 -6.36
C ARG A 387 25.61 17.77 -7.16
N TYR A 388 24.51 17.21 -7.63
CA TYR A 388 24.51 16.02 -8.46
C TYR A 388 25.17 16.25 -9.82
N MET A 389 24.95 17.41 -10.43
CA MET A 389 25.67 17.79 -11.66
C MET A 389 27.18 17.81 -11.46
N ALA A 390 27.65 18.36 -10.33
CA ALA A 390 29.07 18.41 -9.99
C ALA A 390 29.67 17.07 -9.54
N ASN A 391 28.82 16.12 -9.10
CA ASN A 391 29.24 14.82 -8.53
C ASN A 391 28.45 13.67 -9.18
N PRO A 392 28.75 13.28 -10.43
CA PRO A 392 27.98 12.24 -11.15
C PRO A 392 27.94 10.88 -10.44
N ALA A 393 28.98 10.52 -9.67
CA ALA A 393 29.00 9.28 -8.91
C ALA A 393 28.01 9.30 -7.73
N GLU A 394 27.86 10.44 -7.06
CA GLU A 394 26.88 10.66 -6.02
C GLU A 394 25.44 10.59 -6.59
N PHE A 395 25.23 11.21 -7.75
CA PHE A 395 23.95 11.13 -8.46
C PHE A 395 23.61 9.70 -8.82
N ALA A 396 24.55 8.93 -9.36
CA ALA A 396 24.32 7.54 -9.72
C ALA A 396 23.93 6.69 -8.50
N ASP A 397 24.64 6.84 -7.36
CA ASP A 397 24.29 6.11 -6.12
C ASP A 397 22.93 6.54 -5.58
N ALA A 398 22.65 7.85 -5.56
CA ALA A 398 21.36 8.39 -5.10
C ALA A 398 20.18 7.85 -5.95
N PHE A 399 20.33 7.86 -7.27
CA PHE A 399 19.30 7.33 -8.17
C PHE A 399 19.14 5.81 -8.01
N ALA A 400 20.24 5.03 -7.89
CA ALA A 400 20.17 3.60 -7.69
C ALA A 400 19.41 3.24 -6.40
N ARG A 401 19.69 3.94 -5.30
CA ARG A 401 19.01 3.75 -4.01
C ARG A 401 17.55 4.18 -4.04
N ALA A 402 17.27 5.34 -4.63
CA ALA A 402 15.91 5.86 -4.75
C ALA A 402 15.03 4.98 -5.66
N TRP A 403 15.58 4.47 -6.77
CA TRP A 403 14.92 3.52 -7.66
C TRP A 403 14.63 2.19 -6.93
N PHE A 404 15.59 1.68 -6.17
CA PHE A 404 15.38 0.47 -5.38
C PHE A 404 14.30 0.68 -4.32
N LYS A 405 14.31 1.82 -3.61
CA LYS A 405 13.26 2.17 -2.64
C LYS A 405 11.89 2.27 -3.32
N LEU A 406 11.77 2.99 -4.43
CA LEU A 406 10.54 3.14 -5.19
C LEU A 406 9.92 1.78 -5.53
N THR A 407 10.74 0.86 -6.04
CA THR A 407 10.29 -0.43 -6.57
C THR A 407 10.17 -1.55 -5.53
N HIS A 408 10.64 -1.35 -4.28
CA HIS A 408 10.65 -2.39 -3.23
C HIS A 408 9.97 -1.96 -1.93
N ARG A 409 9.51 -0.71 -1.84
CA ARG A 409 8.94 -0.13 -0.62
C ARG A 409 7.74 -0.91 -0.06
N ASP A 410 6.94 -1.48 -0.92
CA ASP A 410 5.71 -2.20 -0.63
C ASP A 410 5.90 -3.71 -0.44
N MET A 411 7.14 -4.20 -0.45
CA MET A 411 7.42 -5.63 -0.27
C MET A 411 7.50 -6.09 1.20
N GLY A 412 7.53 -5.15 2.14
CA GLY A 412 7.76 -5.44 3.55
C GLY A 412 9.23 -5.70 3.89
N PRO A 413 9.53 -6.46 4.96
CA PRO A 413 10.88 -6.66 5.45
C PRO A 413 11.72 -7.53 4.49
N ARG A 414 13.04 -7.35 4.58
CA ARG A 414 14.02 -8.05 3.75
C ARG A 414 13.89 -9.59 3.80
N ALA A 415 13.34 -10.16 4.88
CA ALA A 415 13.07 -11.61 4.98
C ALA A 415 12.15 -12.14 3.86
N ARG A 416 11.41 -11.27 3.19
CA ARG A 416 10.55 -11.61 2.04
C ARG A 416 11.27 -11.55 0.69
N TYR A 417 12.49 -11.00 0.65
CA TYR A 417 13.23 -10.75 -0.59
C TYR A 417 13.88 -12.03 -1.11
N LEU A 418 13.67 -12.33 -2.39
CA LEU A 418 14.16 -13.56 -3.04
C LEU A 418 15.10 -13.25 -4.20
N GLY A 419 16.05 -14.14 -4.42
CA GLY A 419 16.96 -14.13 -5.57
C GLY A 419 18.37 -13.65 -5.26
N ALA A 420 19.27 -13.90 -6.20
CA ALA A 420 20.70 -13.62 -6.07
C ALA A 420 21.06 -12.13 -6.17
N LEU A 421 20.15 -11.30 -6.69
CA LEU A 421 20.35 -9.86 -6.88
C LEU A 421 19.93 -9.02 -5.67
N VAL A 422 19.48 -9.65 -4.58
CA VAL A 422 19.10 -8.95 -3.34
C VAL A 422 20.32 -8.26 -2.75
N PRO A 423 20.27 -6.93 -2.52
CA PRO A 423 21.40 -6.20 -1.94
C PRO A 423 21.77 -6.74 -0.56
N LYS A 424 23.08 -6.76 -0.26
CA LYS A 424 23.57 -7.18 1.07
C LYS A 424 23.31 -6.12 2.13
N GLU A 425 23.33 -4.86 1.74
CA GLU A 425 23.05 -3.73 2.61
C GLU A 425 21.59 -3.74 3.04
N GLU A 426 21.34 -3.55 4.32
CA GLU A 426 20.02 -3.41 4.91
C GLU A 426 19.71 -1.93 5.09
N LEU A 427 18.58 -1.47 4.56
CA LEU A 427 18.20 -0.06 4.54
C LEU A 427 17.17 0.24 5.64
N ILE A 428 17.23 1.44 6.23
CA ILE A 428 16.40 1.80 7.38
C ILE A 428 14.90 1.68 7.09
N TRP A 429 14.47 2.03 5.87
CA TRP A 429 13.08 1.96 5.44
C TRP A 429 12.55 0.53 5.22
N GLN A 430 13.42 -0.49 5.29
CA GLN A 430 13.04 -1.91 5.26
C GLN A 430 12.62 -2.42 6.64
N ASP A 431 12.57 -1.57 7.66
CA ASP A 431 12.21 -1.88 9.04
C ASP A 431 13.06 -3.03 9.62
N PRO A 432 14.40 -2.90 9.62
CA PRO A 432 15.29 -3.99 9.96
C PRO A 432 15.10 -4.50 11.39
N ILE A 433 15.15 -5.82 11.54
CA ILE A 433 15.06 -6.51 12.82
C ILE A 433 16.27 -7.44 12.95
N PRO A 434 16.98 -7.44 14.08
CA PRO A 434 18.11 -8.33 14.29
C PRO A 434 17.72 -9.79 14.14
N ALA A 435 18.55 -10.57 13.49
CA ALA A 435 18.37 -12.01 13.39
C ALA A 435 18.41 -12.67 14.77
N VAL A 436 17.52 -13.63 15.00
CA VAL A 436 17.49 -14.42 16.23
C VAL A 436 18.59 -15.48 16.15
N ASN A 437 19.66 -15.29 16.91
CA ASN A 437 20.88 -16.12 16.91
C ASN A 437 21.05 -16.92 18.21
N HIS A 438 19.97 -17.33 18.85
CA HIS A 438 20.00 -18.10 20.08
C HIS A 438 18.92 -19.21 20.05
N PRO A 439 19.06 -20.27 20.86
CA PRO A 439 18.02 -21.25 21.03
C PRO A 439 16.69 -20.62 21.52
N LEU A 440 15.59 -21.08 20.93
CA LEU A 440 14.25 -20.58 21.26
C LEU A 440 13.70 -21.31 22.51
N VAL A 441 12.70 -20.67 23.13
CA VAL A 441 11.92 -21.27 24.23
C VAL A 441 11.14 -22.49 23.76
N ASP A 442 11.04 -23.50 24.61
CA ASP A 442 10.24 -24.69 24.40
C ASP A 442 8.90 -24.65 25.16
N ASP A 443 8.06 -25.68 25.02
CA ASP A 443 6.72 -25.72 25.63
C ASP A 443 6.75 -25.59 27.16
N LYS A 444 7.80 -26.09 27.84
CA LYS A 444 7.95 -25.95 29.30
C LYS A 444 8.24 -24.52 29.69
N ASP A 445 9.11 -23.84 28.92
CA ASP A 445 9.42 -22.44 29.12
C ASP A 445 8.19 -21.58 28.86
N VAL A 446 7.45 -21.86 27.80
CA VAL A 446 6.19 -21.17 27.46
C VAL A 446 5.18 -21.29 28.60
N ALA A 447 4.98 -22.49 29.16
CA ALA A 447 4.07 -22.70 30.28
C ALA A 447 4.53 -21.93 31.53
N ALA A 448 5.83 -21.97 31.86
CA ALA A 448 6.39 -21.24 33.00
C ALA A 448 6.27 -19.73 32.85
N LEU A 449 6.56 -19.20 31.64
CA LEU A 449 6.43 -17.78 31.35
C LEU A 449 4.98 -17.31 31.41
N LYS A 450 4.01 -18.07 30.87
CA LYS A 450 2.58 -17.76 30.99
C LYS A 450 2.15 -17.66 32.47
N ALA A 451 2.55 -18.65 33.28
CA ALA A 451 2.25 -18.63 34.70
C ALA A 451 2.83 -17.40 35.43
N LYS A 452 4.06 -17.03 35.06
CA LYS A 452 4.74 -15.86 35.65
C LYS A 452 4.07 -14.54 35.23
N VAL A 453 3.69 -14.41 33.98
CA VAL A 453 2.96 -13.25 33.46
C VAL A 453 1.62 -13.09 34.19
N LEU A 454 0.85 -14.17 34.36
CA LEU A 454 -0.44 -14.12 35.04
C LEU A 454 -0.29 -13.83 36.54
N ALA A 455 0.84 -14.17 37.14
CA ALA A 455 1.16 -13.86 38.56
C ALA A 455 1.74 -12.44 38.74
N SER A 456 2.00 -11.68 37.69
CA SER A 456 2.67 -10.37 37.76
C SER A 456 1.81 -9.24 38.34
N GLY A 457 0.51 -9.47 38.51
CA GLY A 457 -0.46 -8.44 38.96
C GLY A 457 -0.99 -7.54 37.83
N LEU A 458 -0.62 -7.81 36.58
CA LEU A 458 -1.22 -7.15 35.41
C LEU A 458 -2.60 -7.77 35.12
N GLY A 459 -3.60 -6.92 34.80
CA GLY A 459 -4.94 -7.37 34.42
C GLY A 459 -4.99 -7.96 33.00
N ILE A 460 -5.99 -8.77 32.74
CA ILE A 460 -6.24 -9.38 31.41
C ILE A 460 -6.37 -8.27 30.35
N ALA A 461 -7.15 -7.23 30.61
CA ALA A 461 -7.33 -6.12 29.69
C ALA A 461 -6.01 -5.41 29.33
N GLN A 462 -5.08 -5.26 30.28
CA GLN A 462 -3.78 -4.64 30.07
C GLN A 462 -2.87 -5.50 29.17
N LEU A 463 -2.83 -6.80 29.42
CA LEU A 463 -2.00 -7.76 28.64
C LEU A 463 -2.53 -7.91 27.21
N VAL A 464 -3.84 -8.08 27.07
CA VAL A 464 -4.53 -8.17 25.76
C VAL A 464 -4.34 -6.86 24.98
N GLY A 465 -4.54 -5.70 25.64
CA GLY A 465 -4.41 -4.39 25.01
C GLY A 465 -2.99 -4.12 24.49
N ALA A 466 -1.96 -4.50 25.25
CA ALA A 466 -0.56 -4.33 24.84
C ALA A 466 -0.19 -5.26 23.67
N ALA A 467 -0.60 -6.53 23.69
CA ALA A 467 -0.36 -7.47 22.59
C ALA A 467 -1.09 -7.04 21.32
N TRP A 468 -2.35 -6.63 21.42
CA TRP A 468 -3.11 -6.09 20.29
C TRP A 468 -2.45 -4.84 19.72
N ALA A 469 -2.09 -3.88 20.56
CA ALA A 469 -1.43 -2.64 20.15
C ALA A 469 -0.11 -2.90 19.39
N SER A 470 0.65 -3.91 19.82
CA SER A 470 1.89 -4.32 19.16
C SER A 470 1.61 -4.94 17.79
N ALA A 471 0.70 -5.91 17.71
CA ALA A 471 0.46 -6.70 16.49
C ALA A 471 -0.39 -5.97 15.44
N SER A 472 -1.40 -5.20 15.87
CA SER A 472 -2.39 -4.60 14.98
C SER A 472 -1.91 -3.35 14.23
N THR A 473 -0.63 -2.99 14.35
CA THR A 473 0.02 -2.01 13.47
C THR A 473 0.36 -2.57 12.10
N PHE A 474 0.27 -3.88 11.92
CA PHE A 474 0.51 -4.53 10.64
C PHE A 474 -0.44 -4.03 9.56
N ARG A 475 0.10 -3.85 8.35
CA ARG A 475 -0.65 -3.53 7.14
C ARG A 475 -0.40 -4.59 6.08
N GLY A 476 -1.47 -5.25 5.63
CA GLY A 476 -1.43 -6.24 4.55
C GLY A 476 -1.04 -5.64 3.20
N SER A 477 -1.24 -4.34 3.02
CA SER A 477 -0.91 -3.60 1.81
C SER A 477 0.59 -3.56 1.51
N ASP A 478 1.42 -3.12 2.46
CA ASP A 478 2.87 -2.99 2.29
C ASP A 478 3.70 -3.88 3.24
N LYS A 479 3.04 -4.74 4.01
CA LYS A 479 3.68 -5.70 4.92
C LYS A 479 4.52 -5.05 6.04
N ARG A 480 4.21 -3.79 6.39
CA ARG A 480 4.85 -3.05 7.49
C ARG A 480 4.10 -3.19 8.79
N GLY A 481 4.76 -2.88 9.90
CA GLY A 481 4.19 -2.99 11.25
C GLY A 481 4.18 -4.43 11.75
N GLY A 482 3.38 -4.69 12.79
CA GLY A 482 3.29 -5.99 13.46
C GLY A 482 4.07 -6.08 14.75
N ALA A 483 3.99 -7.23 15.40
CA ALA A 483 4.56 -7.47 16.73
C ALA A 483 6.09 -7.66 16.72
N ASN A 484 6.65 -8.11 15.58
CA ASN A 484 8.08 -8.36 15.45
C ASN A 484 8.88 -7.05 15.58
N GLY A 485 9.99 -7.11 16.30
CA GLY A 485 10.79 -5.92 16.63
C GLY A 485 10.43 -5.26 17.96
N ALA A 486 9.30 -5.60 18.58
CA ALA A 486 8.78 -4.94 19.80
C ALA A 486 8.82 -3.40 19.73
N ARG A 487 8.54 -2.82 18.55
CA ARG A 487 8.65 -1.37 18.33
C ARG A 487 7.64 -0.55 19.12
N ILE A 488 6.65 -1.21 19.72
CA ILE A 488 5.71 -0.58 20.65
C ILE A 488 6.42 0.08 21.86
N ARG A 489 7.65 -0.35 22.21
CA ARG A 489 8.48 0.27 23.26
C ARG A 489 9.33 1.43 22.80
N LEU A 490 9.39 1.67 21.49
CA LEU A 490 10.25 2.65 20.83
C LEU A 490 9.44 3.84 20.32
N ALA A 491 10.09 4.98 20.13
CA ALA A 491 9.47 6.09 19.40
C ALA A 491 9.28 5.69 17.91
N PRO A 492 8.15 6.08 17.28
CA PRO A 492 7.07 6.92 17.84
C PRO A 492 5.98 6.13 18.57
N GLN A 493 5.90 4.80 18.46
CA GLN A 493 4.75 3.98 18.89
C GLN A 493 4.48 4.07 20.39
N LYS A 494 5.53 4.14 21.23
CA LYS A 494 5.39 4.21 22.71
C LYS A 494 4.61 5.44 23.16
N ASP A 495 4.61 6.50 22.35
CA ASP A 495 4.04 7.81 22.69
C ASP A 495 2.64 8.02 22.06
N TRP A 496 2.17 7.09 21.23
CA TRP A 496 0.84 7.20 20.63
C TRP A 496 -0.27 7.13 21.69
N GLU A 497 -1.24 8.05 21.60
CA GLU A 497 -2.37 8.13 22.53
C GLU A 497 -3.14 6.81 22.62
N VAL A 498 -3.38 6.16 21.49
CA VAL A 498 -4.08 4.87 21.39
C VAL A 498 -3.40 3.75 22.20
N ASN A 499 -2.11 3.87 22.46
CA ASN A 499 -1.32 2.92 23.24
C ASN A 499 -1.32 3.22 24.75
N GLN A 500 -1.94 4.33 25.16
CA GLN A 500 -2.02 4.73 26.59
C GLN A 500 -0.64 4.70 27.26
N PRO A 501 0.27 5.66 26.94
CA PRO A 501 1.70 5.60 27.30
C PRO A 501 2.01 5.25 28.74
N ALA A 502 1.26 5.79 29.71
CA ALA A 502 1.48 5.51 31.13
C ALA A 502 1.17 4.04 31.50
N GLN A 503 0.07 3.49 30.99
CA GLN A 503 -0.29 2.08 31.17
C GLN A 503 0.68 1.16 30.44
N LEU A 504 1.00 1.50 29.19
CA LEU A 504 1.95 0.75 28.37
C LEU A 504 3.32 0.65 29.04
N SER A 505 3.85 1.76 29.57
CA SER A 505 5.12 1.78 30.29
C SER A 505 5.14 0.81 31.49
N LYS A 506 4.03 0.75 32.26
CA LYS A 506 3.89 -0.22 33.37
C LYS A 506 3.91 -1.67 32.85
N VAL A 507 3.18 -1.96 31.79
CA VAL A 507 3.13 -3.32 31.21
C VAL A 507 4.52 -3.72 30.70
N LEU A 508 5.17 -2.86 29.92
CA LEU A 508 6.47 -3.13 29.33
C LEU A 508 7.55 -3.33 30.40
N SER A 509 7.62 -2.46 31.43
CA SER A 509 8.62 -2.61 32.49
C SER A 509 8.44 -3.92 33.26
N THR A 510 7.20 -4.35 33.47
CA THR A 510 6.92 -5.65 34.13
C THR A 510 7.37 -6.82 33.26
N LEU A 511 7.07 -6.79 31.94
CA LEU A 511 7.48 -7.83 30.99
C LEU A 511 9.00 -7.86 30.79
N GLU A 512 9.66 -6.70 30.72
CA GLU A 512 11.13 -6.61 30.67
C GLU A 512 11.80 -7.21 31.91
N GLY A 513 11.19 -7.02 33.09
CA GLY A 513 11.63 -7.67 34.34
C GLY A 513 11.55 -9.19 34.25
N ILE A 514 10.43 -9.72 33.74
CA ILE A 514 10.24 -11.17 33.52
C ILE A 514 11.23 -11.70 32.47
N GLN A 515 11.41 -10.99 31.36
CA GLN A 515 12.38 -11.34 30.32
C GLN A 515 13.80 -11.43 30.87
N LYS A 516 14.22 -10.40 31.59
CA LYS A 516 15.57 -10.33 32.18
C LYS A 516 15.83 -11.48 33.17
N GLU A 517 14.87 -11.76 34.03
CA GLU A 517 14.96 -12.86 34.98
C GLU A 517 15.02 -14.21 34.27
N PHE A 518 14.12 -14.46 33.32
CA PHE A 518 14.11 -15.71 32.56
C PHE A 518 15.41 -15.90 31.79
N ASN A 519 15.82 -14.92 30.99
CA ASN A 519 17.03 -15.00 30.17
C ASN A 519 18.30 -15.15 31.00
N GLY A 520 18.35 -14.53 32.18
CA GLY A 520 19.49 -14.63 33.12
C GLY A 520 19.60 -15.98 33.85
N ALA A 521 18.48 -16.71 33.93
CA ALA A 521 18.44 -18.02 34.60
C ALA A 521 18.75 -19.19 33.62
N GLN A 522 18.82 -18.95 32.30
CA GLN A 522 19.00 -20.00 31.32
C GLN A 522 20.48 -20.43 31.17
N SER A 523 20.71 -21.71 31.15
CA SER A 523 21.98 -22.31 30.68
C SER A 523 21.88 -22.60 29.18
N GLY A 524 22.99 -22.48 28.45
CA GLY A 524 23.04 -22.79 27.01
C GLY A 524 22.56 -21.68 26.07
N GLY A 525 22.37 -20.44 26.59
CA GLY A 525 22.08 -19.27 25.77
C GLY A 525 20.65 -19.14 25.25
N LYS A 526 19.71 -19.98 25.75
CA LYS A 526 18.28 -19.87 25.44
C LYS A 526 17.74 -18.52 25.89
N LYS A 527 16.90 -17.88 25.06
CA LYS A 527 16.32 -16.57 25.36
C LYS A 527 14.91 -16.44 24.79
N ILE A 528 14.16 -15.52 25.38
CA ILE A 528 12.93 -14.98 24.79
C ILE A 528 13.13 -13.50 24.48
N SER A 529 12.70 -13.05 23.30
CA SER A 529 12.63 -11.61 22.98
C SER A 529 11.48 -10.95 23.69
N LEU A 530 11.52 -9.61 23.82
CA LEU A 530 10.38 -8.88 24.36
C LEU A 530 9.19 -8.94 23.41
N ALA A 531 9.44 -8.95 22.10
CA ALA A 531 8.40 -9.11 21.08
C ALA A 531 7.62 -10.42 21.26
N ASP A 532 8.33 -11.53 21.47
CA ASP A 532 7.70 -12.82 21.76
C ASP A 532 6.97 -12.82 23.12
N LEU A 533 7.56 -12.19 24.14
CA LEU A 533 6.95 -12.15 25.48
C LEU A 533 5.67 -11.29 25.52
N ILE A 534 5.60 -10.20 24.75
CA ILE A 534 4.37 -9.38 24.62
C ILE A 534 3.24 -10.21 24.02
N VAL A 535 3.50 -10.93 22.94
CA VAL A 535 2.52 -11.81 22.29
C VAL A 535 2.10 -12.94 23.24
N LEU A 536 3.07 -13.59 23.88
CA LEU A 536 2.82 -14.67 24.84
C LEU A 536 1.97 -14.22 26.03
N ALA A 537 2.20 -12.98 26.49
CA ALA A 537 1.44 -12.38 27.58
C ALA A 537 -0.03 -12.16 27.19
N GLY A 538 -0.29 -11.67 25.97
CA GLY A 538 -1.64 -11.58 25.43
C GLY A 538 -2.31 -12.95 25.32
N ASN A 539 -1.59 -13.97 24.81
CA ASN A 539 -2.10 -15.35 24.70
C ASN A 539 -2.47 -15.92 26.07
N ALA A 540 -1.61 -15.75 27.10
CA ALA A 540 -1.89 -16.19 28.45
C ALA A 540 -3.15 -15.52 29.03
N ALA A 541 -3.34 -14.24 28.76
CA ALA A 541 -4.51 -13.49 29.20
C ALA A 541 -5.81 -13.98 28.52
N VAL A 542 -5.75 -14.28 27.21
CA VAL A 542 -6.87 -14.86 26.45
C VAL A 542 -7.24 -16.25 27.00
N GLU A 543 -6.25 -17.11 27.27
CA GLU A 543 -6.48 -18.43 27.91
C GLU A 543 -7.13 -18.30 29.28
N ALA A 544 -6.64 -17.39 30.11
CA ALA A 544 -7.19 -17.13 31.43
C ALA A 544 -8.65 -16.63 31.35
N ALA A 545 -8.96 -15.77 30.41
CA ALA A 545 -10.31 -15.25 30.17
C ALA A 545 -11.26 -16.34 29.64
N ALA A 546 -10.78 -17.20 28.74
CA ALA A 546 -11.55 -18.35 28.25
C ALA A 546 -11.86 -19.34 29.37
N LYS A 547 -10.89 -19.61 30.25
CA LYS A 547 -11.08 -20.45 31.43
C LYS A 547 -12.14 -19.89 32.38
N LYS A 548 -12.17 -18.56 32.61
CA LYS A 548 -13.25 -17.90 33.34
C LYS A 548 -14.63 -18.10 32.70
N ALA A 549 -14.69 -18.26 31.38
CA ALA A 549 -15.90 -18.59 30.65
C ALA A 549 -16.24 -20.07 30.59
N GLY A 550 -15.48 -20.92 31.30
CA GLY A 550 -15.68 -22.36 31.32
C GLY A 550 -15.13 -23.11 30.08
N GLN A 551 -14.25 -22.46 29.33
CA GLN A 551 -13.60 -23.02 28.14
C GLN A 551 -12.10 -23.20 28.41
N ASP A 552 -11.62 -24.44 28.29
CA ASP A 552 -10.20 -24.76 28.41
C ASP A 552 -9.60 -24.79 26.99
N VAL A 553 -8.79 -23.77 26.68
CA VAL A 553 -8.20 -23.58 25.35
C VAL A 553 -6.72 -23.28 25.46
N THR A 554 -5.95 -23.66 24.48
CA THR A 554 -4.56 -23.25 24.28
C THR A 554 -4.49 -22.31 23.08
N VAL A 555 -3.95 -21.10 23.28
CA VAL A 555 -3.69 -20.16 22.18
C VAL A 555 -2.34 -20.52 21.55
N PRO A 556 -2.29 -20.84 20.26
CA PRO A 556 -1.04 -21.18 19.58
C PRO A 556 0.00 -20.07 19.71
N PHE A 557 1.25 -20.46 19.95
CA PHE A 557 2.36 -19.54 20.06
C PHE A 557 3.58 -20.05 19.28
N SER A 558 4.15 -19.21 18.45
CA SER A 558 5.36 -19.50 17.68
C SER A 558 6.45 -18.50 18.08
N PRO A 559 7.49 -18.93 18.83
CA PRO A 559 8.62 -18.07 19.17
C PRO A 559 9.49 -17.75 17.95
N GLY A 560 10.36 -16.76 18.05
CA GLY A 560 11.33 -16.41 17.02
C GLY A 560 11.27 -14.97 16.54
N ARG A 561 10.49 -14.09 17.19
CA ARG A 561 10.55 -12.64 16.96
C ARG A 561 11.83 -12.08 17.55
N GLY A 562 12.38 -11.03 16.92
CA GLY A 562 13.52 -10.25 17.43
C GLY A 562 13.07 -8.93 18.06
N ASP A 563 14.00 -8.26 18.73
CA ASP A 563 13.79 -6.92 19.31
C ASP A 563 14.61 -5.91 18.51
N ALA A 564 13.96 -4.98 17.83
CA ALA A 564 14.62 -3.89 17.11
C ALA A 564 15.16 -2.83 18.08
N SER A 565 16.18 -2.08 17.66
CA SER A 565 16.65 -0.89 18.38
C SER A 565 15.98 0.39 17.87
N GLN A 566 16.19 1.51 18.56
CA GLN A 566 15.70 2.81 18.10
C GLN A 566 16.39 3.22 16.79
N GLU A 567 17.67 2.92 16.63
CA GLU A 567 18.46 3.19 15.43
C GLU A 567 18.00 2.37 14.22
N GLN A 568 17.34 1.24 14.45
CA GLN A 568 16.72 0.39 13.42
C GLN A 568 15.28 0.79 13.13
N THR A 569 14.78 1.88 13.71
CA THR A 569 13.40 2.34 13.56
C THR A 569 13.38 3.70 12.86
N ASP A 570 12.86 3.71 11.64
CA ASP A 570 12.63 4.93 10.87
C ASP A 570 11.42 5.68 11.44
N VAL A 571 11.67 6.60 12.38
CA VAL A 571 10.64 7.28 13.17
C VAL A 571 9.64 8.03 12.28
N GLU A 572 10.13 8.72 11.26
CA GLU A 572 9.29 9.50 10.36
C GLU A 572 8.37 8.60 9.53
N SER A 573 8.91 7.51 9.00
CA SER A 573 8.11 6.58 8.18
C SER A 573 7.20 5.66 9.01
N PHE A 574 7.43 5.55 10.33
CA PHE A 574 6.51 4.87 11.25
C PHE A 574 5.35 5.75 11.70
N ALA A 575 5.45 7.07 11.64
CA ALA A 575 4.38 7.99 12.05
C ALA A 575 3.04 7.71 11.34
N PRO A 576 3.00 7.43 10.02
CA PRO A 576 1.76 7.09 9.32
C PRO A 576 1.08 5.80 9.78
N LEU A 577 1.77 4.93 10.54
CA LEU A 577 1.19 3.73 11.12
C LEU A 577 0.38 4.03 12.40
N GLU A 578 0.41 5.27 12.91
CA GLU A 578 -0.42 5.67 14.06
C GLU A 578 -1.90 5.52 13.72
N PRO A 579 -2.64 4.67 14.45
CA PRO A 579 -4.06 4.51 14.20
C PRO A 579 -4.85 5.80 14.44
N GLN A 580 -5.52 6.30 13.43
CA GLN A 580 -6.51 7.37 13.56
C GLN A 580 -7.79 6.86 14.22
N ALA A 581 -8.07 5.57 14.04
CA ALA A 581 -9.11 4.82 14.72
C ALA A 581 -8.65 3.38 14.99
N ASP A 582 -9.07 2.82 16.08
CA ASP A 582 -8.97 1.39 16.37
C ASP A 582 -10.31 0.89 16.92
N GLY A 583 -11.23 0.60 16.01
CA GLY A 583 -12.56 0.12 16.38
C GLY A 583 -12.54 -1.18 17.18
N PHE A 584 -11.49 -1.98 17.08
CA PHE A 584 -11.30 -3.19 17.91
C PHE A 584 -11.12 -2.87 19.40
N ARG A 585 -10.53 -1.72 19.72
CA ARG A 585 -10.38 -1.21 21.11
C ARG A 585 -11.26 0.02 21.38
N ASN A 586 -12.26 0.26 20.53
CA ASN A 586 -13.22 1.38 20.62
C ASN A 586 -12.54 2.76 20.73
N TYR A 587 -11.44 2.95 19.96
CA TYR A 587 -10.69 4.19 19.90
C TYR A 587 -11.00 4.97 18.63
N LEU A 588 -11.23 6.25 18.79
CA LEU A 588 -11.33 7.23 17.69
C LEU A 588 -10.56 8.48 18.10
N LYS A 589 -9.61 8.91 17.26
CA LYS A 589 -8.81 10.10 17.54
C LYS A 589 -9.70 11.34 17.58
N LYS A 590 -9.42 12.22 18.52
CA LYS A 590 -10.19 13.46 18.70
C LYS A 590 -10.21 14.28 17.40
N GLY A 591 -11.39 14.74 17.04
CA GLY A 591 -11.62 15.56 15.81
C GLY A 591 -12.04 14.74 14.59
N ILE A 592 -12.08 13.41 14.68
CA ILE A 592 -12.64 12.56 13.62
C ILE A 592 -14.13 12.38 13.88
N ASP A 593 -14.94 12.52 12.82
CA ASP A 593 -16.39 12.33 12.90
C ASP A 593 -16.73 10.88 13.27
N SER A 594 -17.44 10.71 14.37
CA SER A 594 -17.89 9.41 14.87
C SER A 594 -18.77 8.63 13.87
N ALA A 595 -19.41 9.31 12.93
CA ALA A 595 -20.18 8.66 11.87
C ALA A 595 -19.30 7.83 10.93
N THR A 596 -18.01 8.18 10.79
CA THR A 596 -17.05 7.45 9.94
C THR A 596 -16.43 6.23 10.62
N ALA A 597 -16.60 6.06 11.92
CA ALA A 597 -15.89 5.07 12.72
C ALA A 597 -16.11 3.62 12.25
N ALA A 598 -17.29 3.27 11.74
CA ALA A 598 -17.55 1.94 11.19
C ALA A 598 -16.79 1.69 9.87
N GLY A 599 -16.65 2.70 9.02
CA GLY A 599 -15.82 2.64 7.81
C GLY A 599 -14.34 2.46 8.16
N LEU A 600 -13.84 3.19 9.16
CA LEU A 600 -12.46 3.06 9.65
C LEU A 600 -12.19 1.70 10.32
N LEU A 601 -13.20 1.09 10.95
CA LEU A 601 -13.09 -0.29 11.44
C LEU A 601 -12.93 -1.27 10.27
N LEU A 602 -13.73 -1.10 9.20
CA LEU A 602 -13.65 -1.94 8.00
C LEU A 602 -12.28 -1.80 7.33
N ASP A 603 -11.78 -0.57 7.18
CA ASP A 603 -10.46 -0.28 6.62
C ASP A 603 -9.35 -0.96 7.42
N LYS A 604 -9.37 -0.84 8.75
CA LYS A 604 -8.40 -1.52 9.61
C LYS A 604 -8.51 -3.05 9.51
N ALA A 605 -9.71 -3.60 9.42
CA ALA A 605 -9.93 -5.04 9.24
C ALA A 605 -9.33 -5.53 7.91
N GLN A 606 -9.51 -4.76 6.84
CA GLN A 606 -8.93 -5.09 5.53
C GLN A 606 -7.39 -5.04 5.58
N LEU A 607 -6.79 -4.00 6.16
CA LEU A 607 -5.34 -3.93 6.36
C LEU A 607 -4.78 -5.07 7.21
N LEU A 608 -5.55 -5.59 8.17
CA LEU A 608 -5.23 -6.78 8.94
C LEU A 608 -5.60 -8.08 8.22
N THR A 609 -6.02 -8.03 6.97
CA THR A 609 -6.42 -9.19 6.15
C THR A 609 -7.53 -10.05 6.77
N LEU A 610 -8.40 -9.45 7.56
CA LEU A 610 -9.49 -10.15 8.26
C LEU A 610 -10.71 -10.34 7.37
N SER A 611 -11.32 -11.50 7.48
CA SER A 611 -12.66 -11.75 6.94
C SER A 611 -13.75 -11.13 7.83
N ALA A 612 -14.98 -11.04 7.34
CA ALA A 612 -16.09 -10.51 8.13
C ALA A 612 -16.41 -11.34 9.40
N PRO A 613 -16.34 -12.69 9.39
CA PRO A 613 -16.41 -13.49 10.63
C PRO A 613 -15.27 -13.19 11.61
N GLU A 614 -14.03 -13.10 11.15
CA GLU A 614 -12.86 -12.78 12.00
C GLU A 614 -12.98 -11.38 12.62
N LEU A 615 -13.39 -10.37 11.84
CA LEU A 615 -13.72 -9.03 12.33
C LEU A 615 -14.76 -9.09 13.45
N THR A 616 -15.83 -9.85 13.24
CA THR A 616 -16.97 -9.96 14.17
C THR A 616 -16.53 -10.56 15.51
N VAL A 617 -15.84 -11.71 15.51
CA VAL A 617 -15.42 -12.35 16.75
C VAL A 617 -14.37 -11.54 17.51
N LEU A 618 -13.46 -10.84 16.78
CA LEU A 618 -12.45 -10.02 17.42
C LEU A 618 -13.07 -8.80 18.11
N VAL A 619 -14.00 -8.10 17.48
CA VAL A 619 -14.68 -6.97 18.14
C VAL A 619 -15.45 -7.46 19.36
N GLY A 620 -16.29 -8.47 19.23
CA GLY A 620 -17.07 -9.01 20.37
C GLY A 620 -16.19 -9.51 21.51
N GLY A 621 -15.10 -10.21 21.18
CA GLY A 621 -14.16 -10.73 22.16
C GLY A 621 -13.36 -9.65 22.89
N LEU A 622 -12.83 -8.68 22.17
CA LEU A 622 -12.07 -7.57 22.78
C LEU A 622 -12.97 -6.69 23.67
N ARG A 623 -14.26 -6.56 23.34
CA ARG A 623 -15.25 -5.94 24.25
C ARG A 623 -15.45 -6.77 25.52
N ALA A 624 -15.65 -8.08 25.39
CA ALA A 624 -15.78 -8.97 26.54
C ALA A 624 -14.53 -8.98 27.44
N LEU A 625 -13.34 -8.84 26.85
CA LEU A 625 -12.06 -8.75 27.54
C LEU A 625 -11.79 -7.36 28.12
N ASN A 626 -12.70 -6.40 27.96
CA ASN A 626 -12.56 -5.01 28.43
C ASN A 626 -11.29 -4.30 27.93
N ALA A 627 -10.91 -4.60 26.67
CA ALA A 627 -9.66 -4.13 26.07
C ALA A 627 -9.75 -2.72 25.45
N ASN A 628 -10.84 -1.98 25.69
CA ASN A 628 -11.05 -0.64 25.18
C ASN A 628 -9.97 0.35 25.65
N VAL A 629 -9.55 1.25 24.76
CA VAL A 629 -8.65 2.36 25.13
C VAL A 629 -9.30 3.23 26.20
N GLY A 630 -8.52 3.63 27.19
CA GLY A 630 -9.01 4.42 28.32
C GLY A 630 -9.99 3.69 29.23
N GLN A 631 -10.10 2.37 29.12
CA GLN A 631 -11.05 1.54 29.85
C GLN A 631 -12.51 1.97 29.66
N SER A 632 -12.82 2.56 28.49
CA SER A 632 -14.19 2.94 28.12
C SER A 632 -15.11 1.73 28.22
N GLN A 633 -16.31 1.96 28.79
CA GLN A 633 -17.34 0.91 28.92
C GLN A 633 -18.26 0.83 27.69
N ASN A 634 -18.02 1.66 26.67
CA ASN A 634 -18.80 1.60 25.44
C ASN A 634 -18.59 0.26 24.72
N GLY A 635 -19.67 -0.45 24.43
CA GLY A 635 -19.64 -1.77 23.79
C GLY A 635 -19.29 -2.93 24.72
N VAL A 636 -18.98 -2.68 26.00
CA VAL A 636 -18.74 -3.74 27.00
C VAL A 636 -20.08 -4.28 27.48
N PHE A 637 -20.76 -5.05 26.58
CA PHE A 637 -22.10 -5.58 26.83
C PHE A 637 -22.05 -6.88 27.66
N THR A 638 -21.40 -6.83 28.79
CA THR A 638 -21.28 -7.97 29.72
C THR A 638 -21.22 -7.49 31.17
N LYS A 639 -21.75 -8.31 32.07
CA LYS A 639 -21.59 -8.14 33.52
C LYS A 639 -20.35 -8.87 34.07
N ARG A 640 -19.62 -9.53 33.20
CA ARG A 640 -18.42 -10.32 33.52
C ARG A 640 -17.24 -9.88 32.67
N PRO A 641 -16.76 -8.63 32.78
CA PRO A 641 -15.61 -8.17 32.00
C PRO A 641 -14.39 -9.06 32.27
N GLU A 642 -13.44 -9.09 31.33
CA GLU A 642 -12.28 -9.97 31.35
C GLU A 642 -12.63 -11.49 31.37
N THR A 643 -13.79 -11.84 30.82
CA THR A 643 -14.27 -13.20 30.61
C THR A 643 -14.59 -13.37 29.12
N LEU A 644 -13.94 -14.31 28.45
CA LEU A 644 -14.13 -14.50 26.99
C LEU A 644 -15.46 -15.23 26.72
N SER A 645 -16.54 -14.47 26.88
CA SER A 645 -17.90 -14.93 26.64
C SER A 645 -18.50 -14.27 25.40
N ASN A 646 -19.55 -14.90 24.86
CA ASN A 646 -20.34 -14.35 23.75
C ASN A 646 -21.38 -13.30 24.18
N ASP A 647 -21.28 -12.81 25.42
CA ASP A 647 -22.21 -11.85 26.02
C ASP A 647 -22.42 -10.59 25.16
N PHE A 648 -21.38 -10.15 24.44
CA PHE A 648 -21.48 -9.01 23.53
C PHE A 648 -22.64 -9.19 22.54
N PHE A 649 -22.70 -10.33 21.86
CA PHE A 649 -23.72 -10.61 20.84
C PHE A 649 -25.08 -10.85 21.46
N VAL A 650 -25.14 -11.59 22.57
CA VAL A 650 -26.39 -11.88 23.30
C VAL A 650 -27.04 -10.57 23.74
N ASN A 651 -26.28 -9.63 24.32
CA ASN A 651 -26.81 -8.38 24.85
C ASN A 651 -27.02 -7.30 23.77
N LEU A 652 -26.23 -7.31 22.68
CA LEU A 652 -26.45 -6.44 21.54
C LEU A 652 -27.82 -6.72 20.89
N LEU A 653 -28.16 -8.00 20.75
CA LEU A 653 -29.38 -8.46 20.08
C LEU A 653 -30.59 -8.61 21.03
N ASP A 654 -30.44 -8.28 22.33
CA ASP A 654 -31.53 -8.34 23.30
C ASP A 654 -32.70 -7.43 22.93
N MET A 655 -33.85 -8.02 22.61
CA MET A 655 -35.07 -7.29 22.22
C MET A 655 -35.65 -6.40 23.33
N ASN A 656 -35.27 -6.62 24.59
CA ASN A 656 -35.70 -5.79 25.71
C ASN A 656 -34.85 -4.51 25.84
N THR A 657 -33.79 -4.37 25.07
CA THR A 657 -32.96 -3.17 25.02
C THR A 657 -33.38 -2.28 23.85
N GLY A 658 -33.71 -1.03 24.13
CA GLY A 658 -33.92 -0.01 23.14
C GLY A 658 -32.75 0.95 23.06
N TRP A 659 -32.26 1.23 21.85
CA TRP A 659 -31.11 2.09 21.62
C TRP A 659 -31.51 3.50 21.17
N LYS A 660 -30.82 4.52 21.69
CA LYS A 660 -30.97 5.92 21.25
C LYS A 660 -29.64 6.66 21.37
N LYS A 661 -29.48 7.76 20.62
CA LYS A 661 -28.32 8.64 20.79
C LYS A 661 -28.31 9.25 22.18
N SER A 662 -27.15 9.30 22.82
CA SER A 662 -26.99 10.01 24.08
C SER A 662 -27.18 11.51 23.88
N THR A 663 -27.79 12.18 24.86
CA THR A 663 -27.94 13.63 24.87
C THR A 663 -26.79 14.33 25.61
N THR A 664 -25.93 13.56 26.27
CA THR A 664 -24.86 14.06 27.16
C THR A 664 -23.45 13.73 26.67
N ALA A 665 -23.31 12.77 25.75
CA ALA A 665 -22.03 12.34 25.22
C ALA A 665 -22.12 12.15 23.70
N GLU A 666 -21.33 12.93 22.97
CA GLU A 666 -21.27 12.85 21.51
C GLU A 666 -20.69 11.48 21.07
N GLY A 667 -21.24 10.92 19.98
CA GLY A 667 -20.82 9.62 19.43
C GLY A 667 -21.23 8.41 20.26
N VAL A 668 -21.88 8.61 21.42
CA VAL A 668 -22.33 7.53 22.30
C VAL A 668 -23.82 7.23 22.07
N LEU A 669 -24.15 5.95 22.13
CA LEU A 669 -25.51 5.44 22.09
C LEU A 669 -25.84 4.77 23.43
N GLU A 670 -27.07 4.98 23.93
CA GLU A 670 -27.57 4.45 25.18
C GLU A 670 -28.55 3.30 24.93
N GLY A 671 -28.23 2.14 25.44
CA GLY A 671 -29.10 0.97 25.48
C GLY A 671 -29.89 0.94 26.78
N ARG A 672 -31.20 1.13 26.69
CA ARG A 672 -32.11 1.21 27.85
C ARG A 672 -33.10 0.07 27.84
N ASP A 673 -33.45 -0.38 29.04
CA ASP A 673 -34.55 -1.33 29.19
C ASP A 673 -35.85 -0.71 28.70
N ARG A 674 -36.59 -1.42 27.81
CA ARG A 674 -37.79 -0.89 27.17
C ARG A 674 -38.97 -0.68 28.13
N LYS A 675 -38.97 -1.40 29.28
CA LYS A 675 -40.06 -1.32 30.27
C LYS A 675 -39.77 -0.28 31.36
N THR A 676 -38.54 -0.30 31.88
CA THR A 676 -38.18 0.55 33.02
C THR A 676 -37.51 1.85 32.59
N GLY A 677 -36.95 1.94 31.38
CA GLY A 677 -36.19 3.08 30.93
C GLY A 677 -34.77 3.17 31.51
N GLU A 678 -34.40 2.23 32.36
CA GLU A 678 -33.04 2.19 32.99
C GLU A 678 -31.93 1.99 31.97
N LEU A 679 -30.83 2.70 32.15
CA LEU A 679 -29.63 2.53 31.32
C LEU A 679 -28.99 1.17 31.62
N LYS A 680 -28.90 0.32 30.60
CA LYS A 680 -28.23 -1.00 30.68
C LYS A 680 -26.82 -0.95 30.13
N TRP A 681 -26.66 -0.32 28.97
CA TRP A 681 -25.41 -0.31 28.22
C TRP A 681 -25.16 1.04 27.57
N THR A 682 -23.89 1.32 27.28
CA THR A 682 -23.48 2.38 26.32
C THR A 682 -22.67 1.75 25.21
N GLY A 683 -22.76 2.30 24.00
CA GLY A 683 -22.00 1.81 22.86
C GLY A 683 -21.72 2.93 21.87
N THR A 684 -20.98 2.62 20.85
CA THR A 684 -20.67 3.52 19.73
C THR A 684 -21.24 2.96 18.43
N VAL A 685 -21.08 3.70 17.33
CA VAL A 685 -21.45 3.22 15.99
C VAL A 685 -20.73 1.90 15.65
N VAL A 686 -19.48 1.76 16.10
CA VAL A 686 -18.66 0.55 15.90
C VAL A 686 -19.28 -0.69 16.56
N ASP A 687 -19.95 -0.51 17.69
CA ASP A 687 -20.60 -1.63 18.40
C ASP A 687 -21.95 -1.96 17.77
N LEU A 688 -22.74 -0.94 17.48
CA LEU A 688 -24.12 -1.13 17.02
C LEU A 688 -24.21 -1.53 15.54
N VAL A 689 -23.16 -1.32 14.75
CA VAL A 689 -23.14 -1.78 13.35
C VAL A 689 -23.32 -3.28 13.22
N PHE A 690 -22.88 -4.06 14.22
CA PHE A 690 -23.11 -5.52 14.27
C PHE A 690 -24.56 -5.92 14.53
N GLY A 691 -25.40 -4.99 14.95
CA GLY A 691 -26.85 -5.20 15.06
C GLY A 691 -27.65 -4.53 13.93
N SER A 692 -27.08 -3.55 13.23
CA SER A 692 -27.78 -2.75 12.20
C SER A 692 -27.44 -3.16 10.76
N ASN A 693 -26.19 -3.42 10.43
CA ASN A 693 -25.80 -3.94 9.11
C ASN A 693 -26.27 -5.40 8.98
N SER A 694 -27.02 -5.72 7.93
CA SER A 694 -27.68 -7.03 7.78
C SER A 694 -26.70 -8.21 7.72
N GLN A 695 -25.54 -8.03 7.10
CA GLN A 695 -24.52 -9.09 7.01
C GLN A 695 -23.80 -9.27 8.35
N LEU A 696 -23.36 -8.18 8.99
CA LEU A 696 -22.72 -8.25 10.32
C LEU A 696 -23.71 -8.77 11.38
N ARG A 697 -24.99 -8.41 11.29
CA ARG A 697 -26.02 -8.92 12.19
C ARG A 697 -26.21 -10.43 12.00
N ALA A 698 -26.24 -10.93 10.78
CA ALA A 698 -26.33 -12.38 10.55
C ALA A 698 -25.18 -13.14 11.21
N LEU A 699 -23.95 -12.58 11.18
CA LEU A 699 -22.80 -13.15 11.90
C LEU A 699 -22.96 -13.02 13.43
N ALA A 700 -23.43 -11.85 13.91
CA ALA A 700 -23.70 -11.65 15.34
C ALA A 700 -24.76 -12.62 15.87
N GLU A 701 -25.78 -12.95 15.08
CA GLU A 701 -26.82 -13.92 15.42
C GLU A 701 -26.25 -15.33 15.60
N VAL A 702 -25.29 -15.74 14.76
CA VAL A 702 -24.57 -17.01 14.92
C VAL A 702 -23.88 -17.08 16.27
N TYR A 703 -23.12 -16.05 16.63
CA TYR A 703 -22.38 -16.03 17.89
C TYR A 703 -23.23 -15.69 19.12
N GLY A 704 -24.41 -15.09 18.94
CA GLY A 704 -25.40 -14.83 19.99
C GLY A 704 -26.31 -16.04 20.32
N ALA A 705 -26.24 -17.13 19.55
CA ALA A 705 -27.03 -18.33 19.79
C ALA A 705 -26.64 -19.03 21.10
N SER A 706 -27.58 -19.77 21.72
CA SER A 706 -27.38 -20.38 23.04
C SER A 706 -26.27 -21.45 23.07
N ASP A 707 -25.98 -22.06 21.94
CA ASP A 707 -24.99 -23.12 21.80
C ASP A 707 -23.64 -22.65 21.22
N SER A 708 -23.49 -21.34 20.99
CA SER A 708 -22.35 -20.79 20.24
C SER A 708 -21.12 -20.45 21.08
N GLN A 709 -21.17 -20.49 22.41
CA GLN A 709 -20.06 -20.07 23.29
C GLN A 709 -18.73 -20.76 22.91
N LYS A 710 -18.75 -22.06 22.65
CA LYS A 710 -17.56 -22.83 22.27
C LYS A 710 -17.04 -22.44 20.88
N ALA A 711 -17.95 -22.28 19.91
CA ALA A 711 -17.60 -21.86 18.56
C ALA A 711 -17.01 -20.44 18.56
N PHE A 712 -17.62 -19.53 19.29
CA PHE A 712 -17.10 -18.16 19.46
C PHE A 712 -15.67 -18.14 20.01
N VAL A 713 -15.39 -18.87 21.10
CA VAL A 713 -14.03 -18.91 21.68
C VAL A 713 -13.02 -19.51 20.72
N ARG A 714 -13.37 -20.58 20.01
CA ARG A 714 -12.52 -21.21 19.00
C ARG A 714 -12.18 -20.21 17.89
N ASP A 715 -13.18 -19.53 17.34
CA ASP A 715 -13.02 -18.63 16.21
C ASP A 715 -12.30 -17.33 16.63
N PHE A 716 -12.54 -16.84 17.86
CA PHE A 716 -11.77 -15.76 18.43
C PHE A 716 -10.28 -16.11 18.57
N VAL A 717 -9.97 -17.29 19.12
CA VAL A 717 -8.57 -17.75 19.27
C VAL A 717 -7.89 -17.87 17.92
N ALA A 718 -8.58 -18.38 16.90
CA ALA A 718 -8.04 -18.47 15.54
C ALA A 718 -7.74 -17.08 14.95
N ALA A 719 -8.69 -16.15 15.01
CA ALA A 719 -8.53 -14.79 14.51
C ALA A 719 -7.46 -14.00 15.30
N TRP A 720 -7.42 -14.17 16.62
CA TRP A 720 -6.37 -13.60 17.48
C TRP A 720 -4.98 -14.10 17.06
N THR A 721 -4.83 -15.42 16.92
CA THR A 721 -3.56 -16.05 16.50
C THR A 721 -3.10 -15.55 15.13
N LYS A 722 -4.05 -15.38 14.20
CA LYS A 722 -3.77 -14.81 12.89
C LYS A 722 -3.17 -13.41 13.02
N VAL A 723 -3.82 -12.50 13.79
CA VAL A 723 -3.31 -11.12 13.97
C VAL A 723 -1.93 -11.11 14.62
N MET A 724 -1.70 -11.95 15.66
CA MET A 724 -0.40 -12.03 16.33
C MET A 724 0.74 -12.51 15.41
N ASN A 725 0.42 -13.18 14.30
CA ASN A 725 1.39 -13.80 13.38
C ASN A 725 1.43 -13.15 11.98
N LEU A 726 0.73 -12.04 11.73
CA LEU A 726 0.66 -11.44 10.38
C LEU A 726 2.02 -11.06 9.81
N ASP A 727 2.96 -10.67 10.65
CA ASP A 727 4.33 -10.28 10.29
C ASP A 727 5.35 -11.43 10.37
N ARG A 728 4.90 -12.68 10.63
CA ARG A 728 5.76 -13.87 10.73
C ARG A 728 5.88 -14.55 9.37
N PHE A 729 6.68 -13.96 8.49
CA PHE A 729 6.96 -14.47 7.14
C PHE A 729 7.87 -15.70 7.13
N ASP A 730 8.42 -16.08 8.27
CA ASP A 730 9.25 -17.26 8.50
C ASP A 730 8.44 -18.52 8.81
N LEU A 731 7.16 -18.37 9.18
CA LEU A 731 6.27 -19.51 9.41
C LEU A 731 5.71 -20.03 8.09
N LYS A 732 5.76 -21.34 7.89
CA LYS A 732 5.07 -21.96 6.75
C LYS A 732 3.56 -21.80 6.92
N LYS A 733 2.91 -21.36 5.86
CA LYS A 733 1.45 -21.29 5.79
C LYS A 733 0.82 -22.68 5.79
#